data_ee0ec72d951a4ee78da6235387022991
#
_entry.id   ee0ec72d951a4ee78da6235387022991
#
_cell.length_a   1.000
_cell.length_b   1.000
_cell.length_c   1.000
_cell.angle_alpha   90.00
_cell.angle_beta   90.00
_cell.angle_gamma   90.00
#
_symmetry.space_group_name_H-M   'P 1'
#
loop_
_entity.id
_entity.type
_entity.pdbx_description
1 polymer ?
#
loop_
_entity_poly.entity_id
_entity_poly.type
_entity_poly.pdbx_seq_one_letter_code
_entity_poly.pdbx_strand_id
1 'polypeptide(L)'
;MIKKTAFIFYVVLIVVMAAATIIEHFYSTPFASQYIYGAWWFCLLWAFLVAAGVVYIVKSRLRKWNLLLLHLSMIVILLGAYLTHTTGFKGMVHLRGDQPTNVYTEMVSMSETRTHQLPFSVRLDHFDIQYHDGTQAASDYTTHFVIIDGAETRHAQVSMNKVYYYHGTRFYQASYDTDNHGSYLSVNSDPYGLPVTYTGYGLLFFSLLWLLVDPQGTFRKLLRSPVLRKSLATLLLIVASSSAVHATKERFSAPVIDQPVAEKFGDLYINYNERICPLQTFALDFLKKIYGKRSYKGDDATQVLMSWIFFDDAWNSEPIVHVNSAEMRETFRLPEYTNVKAFFQDGEYVLGQYVYDYQQGQQDALHKACADMDSKLQIIMSLQKGTPLALFPHTFRGGQTQWFSPFELYPKQLPKNDFLLIKSYFPALYQAVSGREDGNAIQLIEQLRSYQQRNAGASLPTDMQFQAEKCYNSVPFATVLFIFNLTFGLISMLLVLRRLTTSKTQLLGLRPSILHGLLIMLLAVSFLALSFALALRWIISDNIPLSNGYESMLSMAWFVMLITLVTALAMRSLRLLVITFGFLLSGFFLLVSHIGQMDPAIGHIMPVLNSPLLSVHVSIIMMSYALLALTSICGLTALTLSALQHMRGCQQTAQEQSAALMILSRIFLYPAITTLGLGIFIGAIWANISWGNYWSWDPKETWALITFMVYAVLLHLQSVPALRAPQRFHLYTTIAFLTIVMTYFGVNYVLGGMHSYA
;
A
#
# COMPACT_ATOMS: atom_id res chain seq x y z
N MET A 1 15.71 -2.70 -41.60
CA MET A 1 15.57 -1.27 -41.31
C MET A 1 14.35 -1.01 -40.40
N ILE A 2 13.10 -1.28 -40.82
CA ILE A 2 11.87 -0.97 -40.07
C ILE A 2 11.84 -1.48 -38.61
N LYS A 3 12.28 -2.74 -38.35
CA LYS A 3 12.38 -3.28 -36.97
C LYS A 3 13.27 -2.45 -36.05
N LYS A 4 14.43 -2.02 -36.58
CA LYS A 4 15.39 -1.19 -35.83
C LYS A 4 14.80 0.20 -35.56
N THR A 5 14.13 0.77 -36.55
CA THR A 5 13.48 2.07 -36.44
C THR A 5 12.35 2.05 -35.40
N ALA A 6 11.45 1.05 -35.48
CA ALA A 6 10.38 0.87 -34.48
C ALA A 6 10.93 0.68 -33.05
N PHE A 7 12.01 -0.10 -32.90
CA PHE A 7 12.64 -0.32 -31.60
C PHE A 7 13.32 0.96 -31.06
N ILE A 8 13.93 1.79 -31.94
CA ILE A 8 14.51 3.08 -31.54
C ILE A 8 13.41 4.01 -31.01
N PHE A 9 12.30 4.21 -31.75
CA PHE A 9 11.18 5.03 -31.29
C PHE A 9 10.60 4.52 -29.97
N TYR A 10 10.50 3.21 -29.80
CA TYR A 10 10.03 2.58 -28.57
C TYR A 10 10.92 2.92 -27.37
N VAL A 11 12.24 2.81 -27.52
CA VAL A 11 13.20 3.15 -26.46
C VAL A 11 13.22 4.65 -26.19
N VAL A 12 13.21 5.49 -27.24
CA VAL A 12 13.15 6.95 -27.09
C VAL A 12 11.90 7.36 -26.30
N LEU A 13 10.75 6.75 -26.61
CA LEU A 13 9.51 7.05 -25.91
C LEU A 13 9.57 6.70 -24.41
N ILE A 14 10.13 5.53 -24.07
CA ILE A 14 10.36 5.15 -22.66
C ILE A 14 11.25 6.16 -21.95
N VAL A 15 12.37 6.56 -22.59
CA VAL A 15 13.30 7.54 -22.00
C VAL A 15 12.65 8.90 -21.82
N VAL A 16 11.87 9.35 -22.80
CA VAL A 16 11.13 10.63 -22.73
C VAL A 16 10.12 10.61 -21.59
N MET A 17 9.33 9.53 -21.46
CA MET A 17 8.36 9.40 -20.37
C MET A 17 9.05 9.38 -18.99
N ALA A 18 10.17 8.64 -18.85
CA ALA A 18 10.92 8.62 -17.59
C ALA A 18 11.52 10.00 -17.27
N ALA A 19 12.09 10.70 -18.26
CA ALA A 19 12.57 12.07 -18.07
C ALA A 19 11.45 13.05 -17.72
N ALA A 20 10.29 12.89 -18.32
CA ALA A 20 9.12 13.74 -18.06
C ALA A 20 8.67 13.67 -16.58
N THR A 21 8.69 12.49 -15.95
CA THR A 21 8.33 12.36 -14.53
C THR A 21 9.35 13.04 -13.60
N ILE A 22 10.64 13.06 -13.99
CA ILE A 22 11.67 13.80 -13.25
C ILE A 22 11.47 15.31 -13.42
N ILE A 23 11.19 15.76 -14.65
CA ILE A 23 10.89 17.18 -14.93
C ILE A 23 9.64 17.62 -14.16
N GLU A 24 8.60 16.79 -14.12
CA GLU A 24 7.38 17.04 -13.37
C GLU A 24 7.66 17.26 -11.88
N HIS A 25 8.54 16.46 -11.29
CA HIS A 25 8.95 16.61 -9.88
C HIS A 25 9.59 17.98 -9.59
N PHE A 26 10.42 18.50 -10.50
CA PHE A 26 11.13 19.78 -10.31
C PHE A 26 10.31 21.01 -10.69
N TYR A 27 9.42 20.91 -11.67
CA TYR A 27 8.71 22.06 -12.24
C TYR A 27 7.22 22.07 -11.91
N SER A 28 6.48 21.03 -12.09
CA SER A 28 5.08 20.77 -11.73
C SER A 28 4.35 19.89 -12.77
N THR A 29 3.21 19.32 -12.40
CA THR A 29 2.32 18.56 -13.30
C THR A 29 1.78 19.40 -14.47
N PRO A 30 1.30 20.66 -14.28
CA PRO A 30 0.87 21.49 -15.41
C PRO A 30 1.97 21.75 -16.43
N PHE A 31 3.22 21.99 -15.99
CA PHE A 31 4.35 22.18 -16.88
C PHE A 31 4.62 20.93 -17.74
N ALA A 32 4.73 19.76 -17.12
CA ALA A 32 4.96 18.50 -17.83
C ALA A 32 3.82 18.18 -18.81
N SER A 33 2.56 18.43 -18.39
CA SER A 33 1.37 18.25 -19.23
C SER A 33 1.40 19.15 -20.46
N GLN A 34 1.75 20.43 -20.30
CA GLN A 34 1.75 21.40 -21.41
C GLN A 34 2.91 21.19 -22.39
N TYR A 35 4.14 21.03 -21.88
CA TYR A 35 5.34 21.07 -22.71
C TYR A 35 5.85 19.70 -23.16
N ILE A 36 5.39 18.61 -22.52
CA ILE A 36 5.81 17.25 -22.86
C ILE A 36 4.62 16.41 -23.29
N TYR A 37 3.71 16.04 -22.39
CA TYR A 37 2.65 15.07 -22.67
C TYR A 37 1.60 15.58 -23.66
N GLY A 38 1.21 16.85 -23.60
CA GLY A 38 0.30 17.52 -24.54
C GLY A 38 0.99 18.12 -25.77
N ALA A 39 2.31 18.07 -25.86
CA ALA A 39 3.05 18.67 -26.95
C ALA A 39 2.90 17.89 -28.27
N TRP A 40 2.82 18.60 -29.39
CA TRP A 40 2.68 18.00 -30.73
C TRP A 40 3.80 17.01 -31.08
N TRP A 41 5.03 17.26 -30.63
CA TRP A 41 6.18 16.38 -30.88
C TRP A 41 6.04 15.04 -30.15
N PHE A 42 5.43 15.01 -28.95
CA PHE A 42 5.18 13.77 -28.21
C PHE A 42 4.09 12.94 -28.89
N CYS A 43 3.02 13.58 -29.38
CA CYS A 43 2.01 12.93 -30.21
C CYS A 43 2.62 12.33 -31.48
N LEU A 44 3.57 13.04 -32.14
CA LEU A 44 4.28 12.54 -33.30
C LEU A 44 5.17 11.31 -32.98
N LEU A 45 5.81 11.26 -31.81
CA LEU A 45 6.57 10.07 -31.38
C LEU A 45 5.68 8.83 -31.30
N TRP A 46 4.49 8.96 -30.71
CA TRP A 46 3.49 7.89 -30.68
C TRP A 46 3.02 7.53 -32.09
N ALA A 47 2.70 8.49 -32.92
CA ALA A 47 2.25 8.26 -34.31
C ALA A 47 3.32 7.53 -35.12
N PHE A 48 4.60 7.88 -35.00
CA PHE A 48 5.70 7.19 -35.67
C PHE A 48 5.87 5.76 -35.17
N LEU A 49 5.76 5.52 -33.87
CA LEU A 49 5.79 4.18 -33.30
C LEU A 49 4.66 3.31 -33.85
N VAL A 50 3.42 3.85 -33.87
CA VAL A 50 2.24 3.16 -34.43
C VAL A 50 2.44 2.86 -35.91
N ALA A 51 2.84 3.84 -36.71
CA ALA A 51 3.07 3.67 -38.14
C ALA A 51 4.16 2.61 -38.42
N ALA A 52 5.28 2.66 -37.70
CA ALA A 52 6.35 1.67 -37.84
C ALA A 52 5.87 0.26 -37.41
N GLY A 53 5.04 0.18 -36.37
CA GLY A 53 4.41 -1.07 -35.89
C GLY A 53 3.47 -1.67 -36.93
N VAL A 54 2.57 -0.88 -37.48
CA VAL A 54 1.64 -1.30 -38.55
C VAL A 54 2.38 -1.80 -39.79
N VAL A 55 3.36 -1.02 -40.28
CA VAL A 55 4.18 -1.43 -41.44
C VAL A 55 4.93 -2.72 -41.14
N TYR A 56 5.42 -2.89 -39.90
CA TYR A 56 6.07 -4.14 -39.50
C TYR A 56 5.10 -5.32 -39.48
N ILE A 57 3.91 -5.17 -38.90
CA ILE A 57 2.86 -6.21 -38.85
C ILE A 57 2.46 -6.67 -40.25
N VAL A 58 2.21 -5.72 -41.16
CA VAL A 58 1.86 -6.01 -42.55
C VAL A 58 2.98 -6.74 -43.25
N LYS A 59 4.23 -6.25 -43.16
CA LYS A 59 5.41 -6.88 -43.82
C LYS A 59 5.77 -8.26 -43.22
N SER A 60 5.54 -8.46 -41.91
CA SER A 60 5.83 -9.75 -41.26
C SER A 60 4.75 -10.79 -41.53
N ARG A 61 3.63 -10.43 -42.18
CA ARG A 61 2.48 -11.29 -42.44
C ARG A 61 1.99 -11.99 -41.17
N LEU A 62 1.87 -11.24 -40.07
CA LEU A 62 1.38 -11.76 -38.80
C LEU A 62 -0.08 -12.29 -38.98
N ARG A 63 -0.27 -13.59 -38.81
CA ARG A 63 -1.58 -14.24 -39.05
C ARG A 63 -2.30 -14.68 -37.75
N LYS A 64 -1.68 -14.51 -36.60
CA LYS A 64 -2.27 -14.91 -35.32
C LYS A 64 -3.23 -13.84 -34.82
N TRP A 65 -4.51 -14.15 -34.80
CA TRP A 65 -5.57 -13.22 -34.45
C TRP A 65 -5.43 -12.63 -33.05
N ASN A 66 -5.01 -13.42 -32.03
CA ASN A 66 -4.78 -12.93 -30.67
C ASN A 66 -3.70 -11.84 -30.61
N LEU A 67 -2.61 -11.97 -31.38
CA LEU A 67 -1.54 -10.97 -31.45
C LEU A 67 -1.96 -9.75 -32.29
N LEU A 68 -2.74 -9.95 -33.37
CA LEU A 68 -3.27 -8.85 -34.17
C LEU A 68 -4.23 -8.01 -33.34
N LEU A 69 -5.17 -8.62 -32.62
CA LEU A 69 -6.09 -7.92 -31.72
C LEU A 69 -5.37 -7.18 -30.61
N LEU A 70 -4.31 -7.76 -30.03
CA LEU A 70 -3.49 -7.11 -29.02
C LEU A 70 -2.85 -5.81 -29.52
N HIS A 71 -2.27 -5.81 -30.74
CA HIS A 71 -1.69 -4.61 -31.30
C HIS A 71 -2.77 -3.62 -31.80
N LEU A 72 -3.87 -4.12 -32.34
CA LEU A 72 -5.01 -3.29 -32.75
C LEU A 72 -5.62 -2.56 -31.55
N SER A 73 -5.77 -3.24 -30.40
CA SER A 73 -6.30 -2.62 -29.19
C SER A 73 -5.46 -1.42 -28.74
N MET A 74 -4.12 -1.53 -28.79
CA MET A 74 -3.23 -0.41 -28.46
C MET A 74 -3.41 0.78 -29.43
N ILE A 75 -3.62 0.50 -30.73
CA ILE A 75 -3.87 1.55 -31.74
C ILE A 75 -5.20 2.23 -31.45
N VAL A 76 -6.25 1.46 -31.12
CA VAL A 76 -7.58 1.99 -30.79
C VAL A 76 -7.53 2.85 -29.53
N ILE A 77 -6.79 2.42 -28.49
CA ILE A 77 -6.57 3.20 -27.25
C ILE A 77 -5.88 4.54 -27.57
N LEU A 78 -4.82 4.52 -28.36
CA LEU A 78 -4.10 5.75 -28.75
C LEU A 78 -4.95 6.68 -29.62
N LEU A 79 -5.78 6.12 -30.51
CA LEU A 79 -6.75 6.90 -31.28
C LEU A 79 -7.78 7.54 -30.38
N GLY A 80 -8.33 6.79 -29.41
CA GLY A 80 -9.26 7.32 -28.42
C GLY A 80 -8.63 8.43 -27.57
N ALA A 81 -7.40 8.25 -27.09
CA ALA A 81 -6.66 9.28 -26.36
C ALA A 81 -6.41 10.54 -27.18
N TYR A 82 -6.12 10.40 -28.49
CA TYR A 82 -5.99 11.54 -29.40
C TYR A 82 -7.33 12.29 -29.60
N LEU A 83 -8.43 11.55 -29.73
CA LEU A 83 -9.78 12.15 -29.80
C LEU A 83 -10.12 12.89 -28.50
N THR A 84 -9.87 12.31 -27.34
CA THR A 84 -10.05 12.98 -26.05
C THR A 84 -9.24 14.28 -25.98
N HIS A 85 -7.96 14.22 -26.40
CA HIS A 85 -7.08 15.41 -26.40
C HIS A 85 -7.59 16.53 -27.31
N THR A 86 -8.25 16.20 -28.41
CA THR A 86 -8.69 17.19 -29.41
C THR A 86 -10.14 17.64 -29.25
N THR A 87 -11.02 16.81 -28.68
CA THR A 87 -12.47 17.07 -28.63
C THR A 87 -13.05 17.11 -27.21
N GLY A 88 -12.31 16.58 -26.21
CA GLY A 88 -12.75 16.61 -24.82
C GLY A 88 -12.54 17.99 -24.19
N PHE A 89 -13.36 18.33 -23.21
CA PHE A 89 -13.12 19.46 -22.33
C PHE A 89 -13.18 19.02 -20.85
N LYS A 90 -12.46 19.75 -20.02
CA LYS A 90 -12.45 19.57 -18.57
C LYS A 90 -12.28 20.91 -17.89
N GLY A 91 -12.83 21.04 -16.70
CA GLY A 91 -12.65 22.24 -15.88
C GLY A 91 -13.27 22.08 -14.51
N MET A 92 -13.33 23.17 -13.78
CA MET A 92 -13.93 23.24 -12.44
C MET A 92 -15.00 24.30 -12.39
N VAL A 93 -16.14 23.97 -11.79
CA VAL A 93 -17.22 24.88 -11.45
C VAL A 93 -17.18 25.10 -9.93
N HIS A 94 -17.10 26.33 -9.48
CA HIS A 94 -17.26 26.69 -8.08
C HIS A 94 -18.73 27.08 -7.83
N LEU A 95 -19.37 26.33 -6.96
CA LEU A 95 -20.75 26.57 -6.54
C LEU A 95 -20.74 27.17 -5.13
N ARG A 96 -21.32 28.36 -4.97
CA ARG A 96 -21.42 29.02 -3.67
C ARG A 96 -22.68 29.88 -3.58
N GLY A 97 -23.43 29.67 -2.49
CA GLY A 97 -24.68 30.38 -2.27
C GLY A 97 -25.76 30.07 -3.31
N ASP A 98 -26.82 30.88 -3.34
CA ASP A 98 -27.99 30.66 -4.20
C ASP A 98 -27.83 31.21 -5.63
N GLN A 99 -26.67 31.69 -6.02
CA GLN A 99 -26.45 32.26 -7.34
C GLN A 99 -26.16 31.17 -8.36
N PRO A 100 -26.99 31.06 -9.43
CA PRO A 100 -26.70 30.15 -10.50
C PRO A 100 -25.49 30.61 -11.32
N THR A 101 -24.62 29.66 -11.67
CA THR A 101 -23.46 29.90 -12.54
C THR A 101 -23.45 28.93 -13.70
N ASN A 102 -23.03 29.38 -14.87
CA ASN A 102 -22.73 28.53 -16.01
C ASN A 102 -21.25 28.60 -16.41
N VAL A 103 -20.43 29.22 -15.56
CA VAL A 103 -19.00 29.42 -15.83
C VAL A 103 -18.19 28.27 -15.22
N TYR A 104 -17.32 27.68 -16.01
CA TYR A 104 -16.29 26.80 -15.52
C TYR A 104 -14.89 27.31 -15.88
N THR A 105 -13.92 26.99 -15.06
CA THR A 105 -12.52 27.41 -15.22
C THR A 105 -11.69 26.21 -15.65
N GLU A 106 -10.91 26.37 -16.70
CA GLU A 106 -9.88 25.43 -17.14
C GLU A 106 -8.51 25.98 -16.74
N MET A 107 -7.72 25.19 -16.03
CA MET A 107 -6.33 25.53 -15.71
C MET A 107 -5.44 25.14 -16.88
N VAL A 108 -4.92 26.14 -17.60
CA VAL A 108 -4.04 25.94 -18.75
C VAL A 108 -2.57 25.87 -18.32
N SER A 109 -2.19 26.70 -17.33
CA SER A 109 -0.88 26.71 -16.69
C SER A 109 -0.99 27.13 -15.22
N MET A 110 0.12 27.14 -14.47
CA MET A 110 0.12 27.61 -13.08
C MET A 110 -0.36 29.07 -12.93
N SER A 111 -0.23 29.89 -13.96
CA SER A 111 -0.57 31.32 -13.95
C SER A 111 -1.71 31.69 -14.88
N GLU A 112 -2.21 30.77 -15.72
CA GLU A 112 -3.23 31.04 -16.71
C GLU A 112 -4.44 30.12 -16.51
N THR A 113 -5.58 30.71 -16.18
CA THR A 113 -6.89 30.06 -16.16
C THR A 113 -7.74 30.64 -17.28
N ARG A 114 -8.44 29.78 -18.02
CA ARG A 114 -9.44 30.18 -19.02
C ARG A 114 -10.84 29.90 -18.50
N THR A 115 -11.72 30.85 -18.73
CA THR A 115 -13.13 30.71 -18.36
C THR A 115 -13.94 30.32 -19.60
N HIS A 116 -14.78 29.32 -19.44
CA HIS A 116 -15.70 28.81 -20.45
C HIS A 116 -17.11 28.77 -19.88
N GLN A 117 -18.12 28.57 -20.77
CA GLN A 117 -19.51 28.51 -20.35
C GLN A 117 -20.11 27.14 -20.66
N LEU A 118 -20.87 26.61 -19.70
CA LEU A 118 -21.77 25.48 -19.92
C LEU A 118 -23.04 25.94 -20.67
N PRO A 119 -23.69 25.09 -21.44
CA PRO A 119 -24.95 25.44 -22.12
C PRO A 119 -26.15 25.58 -21.16
N PHE A 120 -26.02 25.28 -19.91
CA PHE A 120 -27.00 25.38 -18.82
C PHE A 120 -26.34 26.00 -17.58
N SER A 121 -27.14 26.43 -16.62
CA SER A 121 -26.63 26.94 -15.33
C SER A 121 -26.76 25.91 -14.23
N VAL A 122 -25.87 25.99 -13.24
CA VAL A 122 -25.88 25.14 -12.04
C VAL A 122 -25.88 26.03 -10.80
N ARG A 123 -26.63 25.63 -9.76
CA ARG A 123 -26.72 26.34 -8.48
C ARG A 123 -26.55 25.36 -7.33
N LEU A 124 -25.79 25.77 -6.30
CA LEU A 124 -25.68 24.97 -5.08
C LEU A 124 -27.03 24.92 -4.35
N ASP A 125 -27.41 23.75 -3.91
CA ASP A 125 -28.50 23.58 -2.94
C ASP A 125 -27.91 23.49 -1.52
N HIS A 126 -27.12 22.45 -1.25
CA HIS A 126 -26.30 22.37 -0.03
C HIS A 126 -25.13 21.39 -0.24
N PHE A 127 -24.15 21.51 0.62
CA PHE A 127 -23.00 20.62 0.69
C PHE A 127 -22.98 19.90 2.05
N ASP A 128 -22.73 18.60 2.04
CA ASP A 128 -22.78 17.72 3.18
C ASP A 128 -21.50 16.91 3.33
N ILE A 129 -20.97 16.83 4.55
CA ILE A 129 -19.90 15.89 4.92
C ILE A 129 -20.51 14.81 5.80
N GLN A 130 -20.46 13.59 5.34
CA GLN A 130 -20.83 12.44 6.15
C GLN A 130 -19.62 11.92 6.90
N TYR A 131 -19.77 11.60 8.17
CA TYR A 131 -18.70 11.09 9.02
C TYR A 131 -18.98 9.65 9.42
N HIS A 132 -17.92 8.90 9.70
CA HIS A 132 -18.04 7.61 10.37
C HIS A 132 -18.55 7.80 11.79
N ASP A 133 -19.44 6.93 12.24
CA ASP A 133 -20.11 7.05 13.54
C ASP A 133 -19.11 7.20 14.69
N GLY A 134 -19.30 8.25 15.50
CA GLY A 134 -18.48 8.55 16.67
C GLY A 134 -17.10 9.12 16.38
N THR A 135 -16.78 9.47 15.11
CA THR A 135 -15.48 9.99 14.71
C THR A 135 -15.59 11.30 13.93
N GLN A 136 -14.45 11.91 13.60
CA GLN A 136 -14.34 13.05 12.69
C GLN A 136 -13.84 12.62 11.29
N ALA A 137 -13.65 11.31 11.06
CA ALA A 137 -13.26 10.79 9.76
C ALA A 137 -14.42 10.89 8.77
N ALA A 138 -14.22 11.60 7.67
CA ALA A 138 -15.23 11.71 6.63
C ALA A 138 -15.44 10.35 5.93
N SER A 139 -16.68 9.93 5.77
CA SER A 139 -17.08 8.73 5.03
C SER A 139 -17.55 9.03 3.60
N ASP A 140 -18.08 10.23 3.35
CA ASP A 140 -18.41 10.74 2.01
C ASP A 140 -18.49 12.28 2.02
N TYR A 141 -18.32 12.88 0.83
CA TYR A 141 -18.50 14.29 0.57
C TYR A 141 -19.56 14.42 -0.52
N THR A 142 -20.66 15.07 -0.22
CA THR A 142 -21.83 15.12 -1.11
C THR A 142 -22.22 16.55 -1.42
N THR A 143 -22.33 16.87 -2.70
CA THR A 143 -22.90 18.15 -3.17
C THR A 143 -24.27 17.92 -3.76
N HIS A 144 -25.27 18.59 -3.23
CA HIS A 144 -26.60 18.72 -3.79
C HIS A 144 -26.67 20.02 -4.58
N PHE A 145 -27.11 19.94 -5.83
CA PHE A 145 -27.16 21.09 -6.72
C PHE A 145 -28.35 21.02 -7.66
N VAL A 146 -28.68 22.15 -8.25
CA VAL A 146 -29.81 22.28 -9.18
C VAL A 146 -29.29 22.67 -10.56
N ILE A 147 -29.67 21.95 -11.57
CA ILE A 147 -29.41 22.28 -12.97
C ILE A 147 -30.62 23.07 -13.53
N ILE A 148 -30.33 24.20 -14.16
CA ILE A 148 -31.30 25.10 -14.74
C ILE A 148 -31.01 25.19 -16.26
N ASP A 149 -31.88 24.60 -17.06
CA ASP A 149 -31.74 24.56 -18.51
C ASP A 149 -33.02 25.14 -19.15
N GLY A 150 -32.99 26.43 -19.45
CA GLY A 150 -34.16 27.17 -19.90
C GLY A 150 -35.28 27.15 -18.85
N ALA A 151 -36.41 26.50 -19.18
CA ALA A 151 -37.54 26.31 -18.26
C ALA A 151 -37.45 25.04 -17.41
N GLU A 152 -36.53 24.13 -17.71
CA GLU A 152 -36.35 22.88 -16.99
C GLU A 152 -35.44 23.07 -15.78
N THR A 153 -35.89 22.56 -14.62
CA THR A 153 -35.10 22.56 -13.38
C THR A 153 -34.99 21.13 -12.87
N ARG A 154 -33.75 20.67 -12.64
CA ARG A 154 -33.49 19.32 -12.15
C ARG A 154 -32.62 19.35 -10.89
N HIS A 155 -33.06 18.66 -9.83
CA HIS A 155 -32.25 18.41 -8.67
C HIS A 155 -31.25 17.28 -8.98
N ALA A 156 -30.01 17.49 -8.60
CA ALA A 156 -28.89 16.60 -8.85
C ALA A 156 -28.05 16.44 -7.59
N GLN A 157 -27.40 15.30 -7.48
CA GLN A 157 -26.50 14.98 -6.38
C GLN A 157 -25.23 14.32 -6.93
N VAL A 158 -24.09 14.72 -6.40
CA VAL A 158 -22.80 14.12 -6.71
C VAL A 158 -22.02 13.89 -5.42
N SER A 159 -21.37 12.74 -5.31
CA SER A 159 -20.48 12.45 -4.18
C SER A 159 -19.24 11.67 -4.63
N MET A 160 -18.35 11.30 -3.70
CA MET A 160 -17.16 10.54 -4.05
C MET A 160 -17.54 9.22 -4.73
N ASN A 161 -16.90 8.93 -5.87
CA ASN A 161 -17.18 7.74 -6.71
C ASN A 161 -18.62 7.65 -7.29
N LYS A 162 -19.46 8.69 -7.14
CA LYS A 162 -20.82 8.75 -7.67
C LYS A 162 -20.99 9.98 -8.57
N VAL A 163 -20.84 9.75 -9.85
CA VAL A 163 -20.87 10.78 -10.91
C VAL A 163 -22.30 11.12 -11.28
N TYR A 164 -22.58 12.39 -11.53
CA TYR A 164 -23.82 12.82 -12.14
C TYR A 164 -23.59 13.16 -13.61
N TYR A 165 -24.53 12.80 -14.48
CA TYR A 165 -24.44 12.99 -15.92
C TYR A 165 -25.62 13.80 -16.45
N TYR A 166 -25.33 14.88 -17.20
CA TYR A 166 -26.34 15.72 -17.84
C TYR A 166 -25.83 16.25 -19.18
N HIS A 167 -26.58 16.04 -20.27
CA HIS A 167 -26.33 16.52 -21.64
C HIS A 167 -24.84 16.37 -22.10
N GLY A 168 -24.25 15.21 -21.88
CA GLY A 168 -22.88 14.94 -22.29
C GLY A 168 -21.82 15.44 -21.30
N THR A 169 -22.20 16.20 -20.26
CA THR A 169 -21.32 16.68 -19.20
C THR A 169 -21.42 15.78 -17.97
N ARG A 170 -20.29 15.44 -17.39
CA ARG A 170 -20.16 14.67 -16.15
C ARG A 170 -19.68 15.58 -15.04
N PHE A 171 -20.28 15.45 -13.86
CA PHE A 171 -19.97 16.20 -12.66
C PHE A 171 -19.36 15.27 -11.62
N TYR A 172 -18.27 15.71 -10.99
CA TYR A 172 -17.53 14.98 -9.97
C TYR A 172 -17.33 15.87 -8.76
N GLN A 173 -17.41 15.32 -7.55
CA GLN A 173 -17.01 16.02 -6.34
C GLN A 173 -15.49 16.18 -6.33
N ALA A 174 -14.99 17.40 -6.29
CA ALA A 174 -13.55 17.68 -6.35
C ALA A 174 -13.00 18.26 -5.04
N SER A 175 -13.65 19.32 -4.52
CA SER A 175 -13.23 20.00 -3.29
C SER A 175 -14.40 20.77 -2.71
N TYR A 176 -14.18 21.46 -1.59
CA TYR A 176 -15.17 22.30 -0.93
C TYR A 176 -14.49 23.48 -0.23
N ASP A 177 -15.26 24.53 0.09
CA ASP A 177 -14.78 25.67 0.82
C ASP A 177 -14.57 25.32 2.30
N THR A 178 -13.57 25.93 2.94
CA THR A 178 -13.21 25.68 4.35
C THR A 178 -14.33 25.99 5.35
N ASP A 179 -15.31 26.80 4.93
CA ASP A 179 -16.49 27.13 5.72
C ASP A 179 -17.69 26.23 5.46
N ASN A 180 -17.54 25.20 4.62
CA ASN A 180 -18.57 24.24 4.18
C ASN A 180 -19.78 24.87 3.46
N HIS A 181 -19.67 26.12 2.99
CA HIS A 181 -20.76 26.84 2.31
C HIS A 181 -20.60 26.91 0.79
N GLY A 182 -19.56 26.26 0.27
CA GLY A 182 -19.31 26.16 -1.17
C GLY A 182 -18.69 24.83 -1.55
N SER A 183 -18.87 24.44 -2.80
CA SER A 183 -18.34 23.21 -3.36
C SER A 183 -17.72 23.43 -4.73
N TYR A 184 -16.65 22.71 -5.00
CA TYR A 184 -16.01 22.67 -6.31
C TYR A 184 -16.35 21.35 -7.00
N LEU A 185 -16.99 21.46 -8.15
CA LEU A 185 -17.29 20.33 -9.01
C LEU A 185 -16.35 20.32 -10.20
N SER A 186 -15.65 19.19 -10.41
CA SER A 186 -14.98 18.95 -11.68
C SER A 186 -16.01 18.62 -12.75
N VAL A 187 -15.94 19.29 -13.89
CA VAL A 187 -16.79 19.05 -15.05
C VAL A 187 -15.96 18.52 -16.21
N ASN A 188 -16.50 17.51 -16.90
CA ASN A 188 -15.81 16.85 -17.99
C ASN A 188 -16.80 16.39 -19.05
N SER A 189 -16.43 16.54 -20.32
CA SER A 189 -17.17 15.98 -21.45
C SER A 189 -16.20 15.39 -22.46
N ASP A 190 -16.40 14.12 -22.78
CA ASP A 190 -15.63 13.39 -23.79
C ASP A 190 -16.54 12.41 -24.54
N PRO A 191 -17.36 12.92 -25.45
CA PRO A 191 -18.35 12.09 -26.13
C PRO A 191 -17.76 11.15 -27.19
N TYR A 192 -16.59 11.45 -27.74
CA TYR A 192 -15.97 10.69 -28.82
C TYR A 192 -14.76 9.85 -28.36
N GLY A 193 -13.85 10.42 -27.59
CA GLY A 193 -12.61 9.77 -27.21
C GLY A 193 -12.83 8.62 -26.23
N LEU A 194 -13.66 8.83 -25.20
CA LEU A 194 -13.92 7.83 -24.17
C LEU A 194 -14.53 6.53 -24.71
N PRO A 195 -15.57 6.52 -25.56
CA PRO A 195 -16.11 5.27 -26.13
C PRO A 195 -15.09 4.51 -26.96
N VAL A 196 -14.26 5.21 -27.73
CA VAL A 196 -13.18 4.60 -28.54
C VAL A 196 -12.12 3.99 -27.63
N THR A 197 -11.66 4.73 -26.60
CA THR A 197 -10.68 4.25 -25.62
C THR A 197 -11.19 3.01 -24.89
N TYR A 198 -12.44 3.01 -24.43
CA TYR A 198 -13.03 1.86 -23.73
C TYR A 198 -13.22 0.63 -24.64
N THR A 199 -13.54 0.86 -25.92
CA THR A 199 -13.53 -0.22 -26.92
C THR A 199 -12.14 -0.82 -27.04
N GLY A 200 -11.08 0.02 -27.05
CA GLY A 200 -9.70 -0.40 -27.03
C GLY A 200 -9.34 -1.22 -25.77
N TYR A 201 -9.81 -0.81 -24.58
CA TYR A 201 -9.62 -1.57 -23.34
C TYR A 201 -10.30 -2.94 -23.40
N GLY A 202 -11.52 -3.03 -23.89
CA GLY A 202 -12.24 -4.30 -24.08
C GLY A 202 -11.48 -5.27 -24.99
N LEU A 203 -11.00 -4.77 -26.13
CA LEU A 203 -10.16 -5.56 -27.06
C LEU A 203 -8.84 -5.99 -26.43
N LEU A 204 -8.21 -5.12 -25.65
CA LEU A 204 -6.97 -5.42 -24.91
C LEU A 204 -7.20 -6.51 -23.88
N PHE A 205 -8.20 -6.38 -23.04
CA PHE A 205 -8.53 -7.36 -22.01
C PHE A 205 -8.79 -8.76 -22.62
N PHE A 206 -9.62 -8.79 -23.65
CA PHE A 206 -9.89 -10.02 -24.38
C PHE A 206 -8.62 -10.64 -24.96
N SER A 207 -7.78 -9.86 -25.64
CA SER A 207 -6.56 -10.36 -26.30
C SER A 207 -5.50 -10.81 -25.31
N LEU A 208 -5.34 -10.12 -24.17
CA LEU A 208 -4.41 -10.50 -23.10
C LEU A 208 -4.84 -11.83 -22.45
N LEU A 209 -6.12 -12.00 -22.15
CA LEU A 209 -6.65 -13.26 -21.62
C LEU A 209 -6.51 -14.39 -22.66
N TRP A 210 -6.82 -14.10 -23.94
CA TRP A 210 -6.63 -15.06 -25.02
C TRP A 210 -5.18 -15.52 -25.17
N LEU A 211 -4.20 -14.62 -24.93
CA LEU A 211 -2.78 -14.96 -24.95
C LEU A 211 -2.42 -16.08 -23.97
N LEU A 212 -3.10 -16.16 -22.82
CA LEU A 212 -2.89 -17.21 -21.81
C LEU A 212 -3.64 -18.53 -22.14
N VAL A 213 -4.82 -18.42 -22.74
CA VAL A 213 -5.71 -19.57 -22.96
C VAL A 213 -5.43 -20.28 -24.30
N ASP A 214 -4.86 -19.59 -25.30
CA ASP A 214 -4.60 -20.12 -26.64
C ASP A 214 -3.85 -21.49 -26.60
N PRO A 215 -4.48 -22.59 -27.02
CA PRO A 215 -3.87 -23.92 -26.99
C PRO A 215 -2.58 -24.03 -27.81
N GLN A 216 -2.48 -23.22 -28.88
CA GLN A 216 -1.32 -23.16 -29.77
C GLN A 216 -0.37 -22.00 -29.40
N GLY A 217 -0.71 -21.24 -28.36
CA GLY A 217 0.03 -20.09 -27.89
C GLY A 217 1.38 -20.46 -27.26
N THR A 218 2.26 -19.47 -27.19
CA THR A 218 3.60 -19.65 -26.63
C THR A 218 3.53 -20.02 -25.14
N PHE A 219 2.61 -19.44 -24.38
CA PHE A 219 2.43 -19.73 -22.96
C PHE A 219 2.08 -21.21 -22.72
N ARG A 220 1.09 -21.75 -23.45
CA ARG A 220 0.71 -23.16 -23.34
C ARG A 220 1.84 -24.12 -23.79
N LYS A 221 2.65 -23.73 -24.78
CA LYS A 221 3.84 -24.47 -25.20
C LYS A 221 4.91 -24.51 -24.12
N LEU A 222 5.14 -23.38 -23.42
CA LEU A 222 6.07 -23.32 -22.29
C LEU A 222 5.64 -24.25 -21.15
N LEU A 223 4.36 -24.26 -20.79
CA LEU A 223 3.80 -25.16 -19.75
C LEU A 223 3.97 -26.65 -20.11
N ARG A 224 3.99 -26.99 -21.40
CA ARG A 224 4.18 -28.37 -21.90
C ARG A 224 5.65 -28.74 -22.13
N SER A 225 6.60 -27.88 -21.81
CA SER A 225 8.02 -28.11 -22.05
C SER A 225 8.53 -29.37 -21.33
N PRO A 226 9.22 -30.29 -22.05
CA PRO A 226 9.76 -31.52 -21.45
C PRO A 226 10.86 -31.24 -20.41
N VAL A 227 11.52 -30.07 -20.48
CA VAL A 227 12.55 -29.65 -19.53
C VAL A 227 11.97 -29.51 -18.10
N LEU A 228 10.68 -29.22 -17.97
CA LEU A 228 9.98 -29.11 -16.69
C LEU A 228 9.53 -30.47 -16.11
N ARG A 229 9.50 -31.53 -16.91
CA ARG A 229 9.00 -32.86 -16.52
C ARG A 229 10.08 -33.82 -16.03
N LYS A 230 11.35 -33.63 -16.35
CA LYS A 230 12.44 -34.49 -15.90
C LYS A 230 12.66 -34.33 -14.39
N SER A 231 12.31 -35.39 -13.66
CA SER A 231 12.37 -35.49 -12.21
C SER A 231 13.78 -35.82 -11.73
N LEU A 232 14.18 -35.20 -10.64
CA LEU A 232 15.20 -35.74 -9.72
C LEU A 232 14.66 -35.61 -8.30
N ALA A 233 14.63 -36.76 -7.66
CA ALA A 233 14.01 -36.97 -6.37
C ALA A 233 15.02 -36.84 -5.19
N THR A 234 14.56 -36.51 -4.03
CA THR A 234 14.79 -36.91 -2.63
C THR A 234 15.60 -35.98 -1.71
N LEU A 235 15.30 -35.64 -0.58
CA LEU A 235 14.77 -35.75 0.79
C LEU A 235 15.71 -35.17 1.88
N LEU A 236 15.39 -34.67 2.97
CA LEU A 236 14.79 -34.53 4.29
C LEU A 236 15.63 -33.82 5.37
N LEU A 237 14.98 -33.13 6.18
CA LEU A 237 14.76 -32.92 7.64
C LEU A 237 15.92 -32.50 8.57
N ILE A 238 15.74 -31.34 9.23
CA ILE A 238 16.15 -31.13 10.65
C ILE A 238 15.14 -30.16 11.29
N VAL A 239 14.61 -30.59 12.44
CA VAL A 239 13.83 -29.79 13.38
C VAL A 239 14.79 -28.93 14.17
N ALA A 240 14.59 -27.61 14.16
CA ALA A 240 15.23 -26.73 15.13
C ALA A 240 14.25 -26.50 16.27
N SER A 241 14.63 -26.96 17.46
CA SER A 241 13.97 -26.62 18.70
C SER A 241 14.16 -25.13 18.99
N SER A 242 13.09 -24.37 19.01
CA SER A 242 13.08 -23.02 19.55
C SER A 242 13.17 -23.09 21.08
N SER A 243 14.32 -22.74 21.62
CA SER A 243 14.46 -22.49 23.04
C SER A 243 13.69 -21.22 23.39
N ALA A 244 12.62 -21.33 24.15
CA ALA A 244 11.99 -20.20 24.79
C ALA A 244 13.00 -19.56 25.74
N VAL A 245 13.43 -18.35 25.42
CA VAL A 245 14.23 -17.55 26.35
C VAL A 245 13.28 -17.03 27.42
N HIS A 246 13.36 -17.58 28.59
CA HIS A 246 12.74 -16.99 29.77
C HIS A 246 13.54 -15.74 30.15
N ALA A 247 12.93 -14.59 29.84
CA ALA A 247 13.46 -13.32 30.34
C ALA A 247 13.30 -13.28 31.86
N THR A 248 14.40 -13.19 32.56
CA THR A 248 14.43 -12.87 34.00
C THR A 248 13.83 -11.49 34.18
N LYS A 249 12.75 -11.36 34.98
CA LYS A 249 12.15 -10.07 35.33
C LYS A 249 13.22 -9.21 36.04
N GLU A 250 13.69 -8.17 35.36
CA GLU A 250 14.47 -7.12 36.00
C GLU A 250 13.54 -6.31 36.91
N ARG A 251 14.06 -5.91 38.10
CA ARG A 251 13.29 -5.08 39.03
C ARG A 251 13.14 -3.68 38.47
N PHE A 252 11.87 -3.22 38.40
CA PHE A 252 11.50 -1.85 38.02
C PHE A 252 11.88 -0.87 39.12
N SER A 253 12.25 0.36 38.74
CA SER A 253 12.31 1.51 39.64
C SER A 253 10.95 2.20 39.78
N ALA A 254 10.12 2.18 38.73
CA ALA A 254 8.77 2.74 38.71
C ALA A 254 7.70 1.70 39.12
N PRO A 255 6.58 2.11 39.76
CA PRO A 255 5.47 1.25 40.07
C PRO A 255 4.83 0.69 38.79
N VAL A 256 4.44 -0.59 38.82
CA VAL A 256 3.75 -1.27 37.73
C VAL A 256 2.42 -1.80 38.21
N ILE A 257 1.37 -1.57 37.44
CA ILE A 257 -0.01 -2.05 37.71
C ILE A 257 -0.09 -3.55 37.40
N ASP A 258 -0.86 -4.26 38.21
CA ASP A 258 -1.03 -5.71 38.09
C ASP A 258 -1.70 -6.08 36.76
N GLN A 259 -1.22 -7.17 36.15
CA GLN A 259 -1.66 -7.61 34.81
C GLN A 259 -3.18 -7.79 34.68
N PRO A 260 -3.93 -8.38 35.63
CA PRO A 260 -5.38 -8.54 35.50
C PRO A 260 -6.15 -7.21 35.40
N VAL A 261 -5.69 -6.18 36.13
CA VAL A 261 -6.30 -4.84 36.09
C VAL A 261 -6.01 -4.17 34.74
N ALA A 262 -4.74 -4.23 34.30
CA ALA A 262 -4.32 -3.66 33.05
C ALA A 262 -4.98 -4.35 31.83
N GLU A 263 -5.18 -5.67 31.85
CA GLU A 263 -5.89 -6.39 30.81
C GLU A 263 -7.33 -5.92 30.67
N LYS A 264 -8.06 -5.76 31.80
CA LYS A 264 -9.42 -5.21 31.80
C LYS A 264 -9.45 -3.76 31.29
N PHE A 265 -8.47 -2.95 31.65
CA PHE A 265 -8.33 -1.58 31.12
C PHE A 265 -8.10 -1.58 29.62
N GLY A 266 -7.28 -2.49 29.09
CA GLY A 266 -7.06 -2.68 27.67
C GLY A 266 -8.31 -3.10 26.89
N ASP A 267 -9.31 -3.67 27.55
CA ASP A 267 -10.60 -4.06 26.97
C ASP A 267 -11.60 -2.90 26.83
N LEU A 268 -11.29 -1.72 27.35
CA LEU A 268 -12.11 -0.53 27.11
C LEU A 268 -12.06 -0.11 25.63
N TYR A 269 -13.10 0.59 25.19
CA TYR A 269 -13.12 1.23 23.88
C TYR A 269 -12.50 2.61 23.95
N ILE A 270 -11.77 2.99 22.90
CA ILE A 270 -11.15 4.32 22.75
C ILE A 270 -11.37 4.84 21.33
N ASN A 271 -11.61 6.13 21.17
CA ASN A 271 -11.49 6.78 19.87
C ASN A 271 -10.00 7.10 19.62
N TYR A 272 -9.37 6.36 18.73
CA TYR A 272 -7.96 6.50 18.40
C TYR A 272 -7.76 6.35 16.88
N ASN A 273 -6.96 7.24 16.30
CA ASN A 273 -6.75 7.29 14.84
C ASN A 273 -8.08 7.32 14.07
N GLU A 274 -9.01 8.16 14.53
CA GLU A 274 -10.31 8.37 13.89
C GLU A 274 -11.19 7.12 13.81
N ARG A 275 -10.97 6.13 14.66
CA ARG A 275 -11.83 4.94 14.79
C ARG A 275 -11.98 4.49 16.25
N ILE A 276 -13.05 3.76 16.51
CA ILE A 276 -13.24 3.15 17.81
C ILE A 276 -12.59 1.77 17.83
N CYS A 277 -11.69 1.57 18.79
CA CYS A 277 -10.91 0.34 18.89
C CYS A 277 -10.67 -0.07 20.36
N PRO A 278 -10.15 -1.29 20.64
CA PRO A 278 -9.69 -1.65 21.99
C PRO A 278 -8.55 -0.72 22.44
N LEU A 279 -8.56 -0.28 23.69
CA LEU A 279 -7.49 0.55 24.26
C LEU A 279 -6.12 -0.15 24.20
N GLN A 280 -6.11 -1.48 24.20
CA GLN A 280 -4.89 -2.28 23.95
C GLN A 280 -4.19 -1.88 22.63
N THR A 281 -4.93 -1.51 21.58
CA THR A 281 -4.36 -1.05 20.30
C THR A 281 -3.57 0.23 20.50
N PHE A 282 -4.15 1.21 21.19
CA PHE A 282 -3.45 2.45 21.55
C PHE A 282 -2.22 2.19 22.40
N ALA A 283 -2.33 1.32 23.42
CA ALA A 283 -1.21 0.97 24.28
C ALA A 283 -0.03 0.35 23.53
N LEU A 284 -0.32 -0.57 22.60
CA LEU A 284 0.71 -1.20 21.75
C LEU A 284 1.39 -0.20 20.82
N ASP A 285 0.62 0.72 20.24
CA ASP A 285 1.15 1.75 19.35
C ASP A 285 1.99 2.76 20.12
N PHE A 286 1.50 3.22 21.27
CA PHE A 286 2.23 4.07 22.20
C PHE A 286 3.59 3.47 22.57
N LEU A 287 3.62 2.23 23.07
CA LEU A 287 4.86 1.62 23.49
C LEU A 287 5.84 1.38 22.33
N LYS A 288 5.33 1.01 21.16
CA LYS A 288 6.16 0.87 19.95
C LYS A 288 6.77 2.20 19.51
N LYS A 289 6.03 3.28 19.55
CA LYS A 289 6.51 4.62 19.17
C LYS A 289 7.59 5.12 20.13
N ILE A 290 7.43 4.89 21.43
CA ILE A 290 8.35 5.38 22.45
C ILE A 290 9.57 4.46 22.60
N TYR A 291 9.34 3.16 22.79
CA TYR A 291 10.38 2.18 23.14
C TYR A 291 10.88 1.33 21.96
N GLY A 292 10.10 1.25 20.90
CA GLY A 292 10.41 0.44 19.71
C GLY A 292 10.04 -1.05 19.83
N LYS A 293 9.54 -1.52 20.99
CA LYS A 293 9.15 -2.91 21.23
C LYS A 293 7.70 -3.01 21.72
N ARG A 294 7.19 -4.24 21.83
CA ARG A 294 5.80 -4.52 22.24
C ARG A 294 5.61 -4.73 23.74
N SER A 295 6.69 -4.87 24.47
CA SER A 295 6.73 -5.07 25.92
C SER A 295 7.97 -4.37 26.50
N TYR A 296 7.91 -3.95 27.74
CA TYR A 296 9.01 -3.33 28.46
C TYR A 296 9.36 -4.13 29.70
N LYS A 297 10.60 -4.65 29.79
CA LYS A 297 11.11 -5.46 30.93
C LYS A 297 10.20 -6.63 31.34
N GLY A 298 9.42 -7.19 30.40
CA GLY A 298 8.49 -8.31 30.62
C GLY A 298 7.04 -7.94 30.89
N ASP A 299 6.72 -6.65 31.04
CA ASP A 299 5.34 -6.17 31.16
C ASP A 299 4.75 -5.80 29.81
N ASP A 300 3.45 -6.03 29.64
CA ASP A 300 2.76 -5.74 28.40
C ASP A 300 2.52 -4.23 28.20
N ALA A 301 2.16 -3.86 26.97
CA ALA A 301 1.97 -2.45 26.61
C ALA A 301 0.86 -1.79 27.42
N THR A 302 -0.19 -2.52 27.81
CA THR A 302 -1.32 -1.97 28.57
C THR A 302 -0.91 -1.72 30.03
N GLN A 303 -0.11 -2.61 30.62
CA GLN A 303 0.48 -2.39 31.96
C GLN A 303 1.35 -1.13 31.96
N VAL A 304 2.23 -0.99 30.95
CA VAL A 304 3.10 0.19 30.80
C VAL A 304 2.29 1.46 30.65
N LEU A 305 1.32 1.47 29.72
CA LEU A 305 0.48 2.64 29.48
C LEU A 305 -0.29 3.06 30.74
N MET A 306 -0.99 2.11 31.36
CA MET A 306 -1.80 2.38 32.55
C MET A 306 -0.93 2.84 33.72
N SER A 307 0.25 2.22 33.90
CA SER A 307 1.20 2.64 34.94
C SER A 307 1.75 4.04 34.68
N TRP A 308 2.00 4.41 33.41
CA TRP A 308 2.46 5.75 33.07
C TRP A 308 1.38 6.81 33.30
N ILE A 309 0.09 6.51 33.00
CA ILE A 309 -1.03 7.43 33.27
C ILE A 309 -1.13 7.78 34.76
N PHE A 310 -0.90 6.81 35.65
CA PHE A 310 -1.11 6.99 37.08
C PHE A 310 0.16 7.32 37.89
N PHE A 311 1.35 7.00 37.38
CA PHE A 311 2.63 7.19 38.03
C PHE A 311 3.63 7.92 37.12
N ASP A 312 3.18 9.00 36.49
CA ASP A 312 3.90 9.73 35.43
C ASP A 312 5.30 10.17 35.81
N ASP A 313 5.47 10.76 37.02
CA ASP A 313 6.77 11.23 37.52
C ASP A 313 7.83 10.11 37.62
N ALA A 314 7.40 8.92 38.06
CA ALA A 314 8.27 7.75 38.15
C ALA A 314 8.60 7.22 36.76
N TRP A 315 7.61 7.12 35.87
CA TRP A 315 7.79 6.62 34.49
C TRP A 315 8.58 7.60 33.62
N ASN A 316 8.47 8.92 33.83
CA ASN A 316 9.29 9.92 33.15
C ASN A 316 10.78 9.82 33.51
N SER A 317 11.12 9.11 34.57
CA SER A 317 12.49 8.84 34.99
C SER A 317 13.01 7.47 34.48
N GLU A 318 12.15 6.59 33.95
CA GLU A 318 12.54 5.30 33.37
C GLU A 318 13.24 5.47 32.02
N PRO A 319 14.31 4.71 31.71
CA PRO A 319 15.03 4.77 30.45
C PRO A 319 14.26 4.00 29.34
N ILE A 320 13.09 4.52 28.96
CA ILE A 320 12.17 3.86 28.02
C ILE A 320 12.12 4.54 26.65
N VAL A 321 12.60 5.77 26.54
CA VAL A 321 12.57 6.54 25.28
C VAL A 321 13.74 6.12 24.40
N HIS A 322 13.44 5.51 23.26
CA HIS A 322 14.44 5.04 22.31
C HIS A 322 14.93 6.16 21.39
N VAL A 323 16.24 6.43 21.40
CA VAL A 323 16.91 7.43 20.56
C VAL A 323 17.56 6.73 19.36
N ASN A 324 16.87 6.74 18.22
CA ASN A 324 17.30 6.00 17.03
C ASN A 324 18.55 6.60 16.36
N SER A 325 18.64 7.95 16.31
CA SER A 325 19.71 8.66 15.61
C SER A 325 21.03 8.61 16.37
N ALA A 326 22.07 8.10 15.73
CA ALA A 326 23.43 8.11 16.28
C ALA A 326 23.95 9.54 16.45
N GLU A 327 23.70 10.42 15.47
CA GLU A 327 24.10 11.83 15.47
C GLU A 327 23.45 12.59 16.63
N MET A 328 22.17 12.35 16.89
CA MET A 328 21.46 12.93 18.05
C MET A 328 22.05 12.43 19.38
N ARG A 329 22.39 11.12 19.47
CA ARG A 329 23.03 10.57 20.68
C ARG A 329 24.38 11.21 20.98
N GLU A 330 25.17 11.47 19.94
CA GLU A 330 26.48 12.13 20.06
C GLU A 330 26.35 13.59 20.46
N THR A 331 25.46 14.34 19.77
CA THR A 331 25.25 15.79 19.97
C THR A 331 24.78 16.09 21.38
N PHE A 332 23.79 15.34 21.88
CA PHE A 332 23.17 15.56 23.19
C PHE A 332 23.73 14.63 24.28
N ARG A 333 24.74 13.79 23.97
CA ARG A 333 25.35 12.82 24.88
C ARG A 333 24.33 11.86 25.52
N LEU A 334 23.35 11.40 24.73
CA LEU A 334 22.28 10.52 25.18
C LEU A 334 22.61 9.06 24.95
N PRO A 335 22.24 8.14 25.88
CA PRO A 335 22.30 6.71 25.63
C PRO A 335 21.24 6.30 24.58
N GLU A 336 21.31 5.05 24.10
CA GLU A 336 20.33 4.49 23.15
C GLU A 336 18.89 4.50 23.70
N TYR A 337 18.75 4.25 25.00
CA TYR A 337 17.52 4.36 25.76
C TYR A 337 17.70 5.40 26.86
N THR A 338 16.88 6.42 26.87
CA THR A 338 16.94 7.52 27.83
C THR A 338 15.57 7.75 28.49
N ASN A 339 15.52 8.64 29.45
CA ASN A 339 14.27 9.04 30.10
C ASN A 339 13.77 10.38 29.54
N VAL A 340 12.50 10.70 29.83
CA VAL A 340 11.88 11.96 29.36
C VAL A 340 12.59 13.18 29.92
N LYS A 341 13.05 13.12 31.18
CA LYS A 341 13.71 14.24 31.87
C LYS A 341 15.02 14.67 31.22
N ALA A 342 15.69 13.77 30.48
CA ALA A 342 16.95 14.08 29.78
C ALA A 342 16.78 15.18 28.68
N PHE A 343 15.57 15.41 28.22
CA PHE A 343 15.25 16.43 27.20
C PHE A 343 14.87 17.79 27.80
N PHE A 344 14.87 17.91 29.15
CA PHE A 344 14.60 19.14 29.88
C PHE A 344 15.78 19.40 30.82
N GLN A 345 16.61 20.41 30.52
CA GLN A 345 17.76 20.78 31.33
C GLN A 345 17.50 22.20 31.90
N ASP A 346 17.65 22.34 33.20
CA ASP A 346 17.41 23.60 33.91
C ASP A 346 16.05 24.25 33.63
N GLY A 347 15.05 23.44 33.27
CA GLY A 347 13.70 23.88 32.91
C GLY A 347 13.53 24.28 31.43
N GLU A 348 14.60 24.24 30.64
CA GLU A 348 14.54 24.54 29.21
C GLU A 348 14.44 23.24 28.38
N TYR A 349 13.66 23.32 27.29
CA TYR A 349 13.50 22.22 26.33
C TYR A 349 14.64 22.21 25.32
N VAL A 350 15.51 21.20 25.42
CA VAL A 350 16.78 21.12 24.67
C VAL A 350 16.61 21.03 23.16
N LEU A 351 15.50 20.45 22.68
CA LEU A 351 15.26 20.25 21.25
C LEU A 351 14.58 21.43 20.56
N GLY A 352 14.10 22.44 21.32
CA GLY A 352 13.21 23.50 20.82
C GLY A 352 13.75 24.23 19.59
N GLN A 353 15.04 24.64 19.62
CA GLN A 353 15.64 25.37 18.50
C GLN A 353 15.76 24.48 17.26
N TYR A 354 16.20 23.23 17.40
CA TYR A 354 16.34 22.28 16.27
C TYR A 354 15.00 21.96 15.60
N VAL A 355 13.93 21.83 16.40
CA VAL A 355 12.57 21.61 15.88
C VAL A 355 12.06 22.83 15.11
N TYR A 356 12.32 24.03 15.63
CA TYR A 356 11.99 25.28 14.96
C TYR A 356 12.72 25.42 13.61
N ASP A 357 14.03 25.17 13.60
CA ASP A 357 14.85 25.26 12.39
C ASP A 357 14.42 24.23 11.33
N TYR A 358 14.03 23.01 11.77
CA TYR A 358 13.43 22.01 10.90
C TYR A 358 12.13 22.51 10.23
N GLN A 359 11.25 23.15 10.99
CA GLN A 359 10.00 23.75 10.48
C GLN A 359 10.26 24.92 9.52
N GLN A 360 11.39 25.63 9.67
CA GLN A 360 11.82 26.69 8.75
C GLN A 360 12.51 26.16 7.48
N GLY A 361 12.64 24.85 7.32
CA GLY A 361 13.16 24.21 6.11
C GLY A 361 14.58 23.64 6.22
N GLN A 362 15.22 23.63 7.39
CA GLN A 362 16.51 22.99 7.62
C GLN A 362 16.32 21.48 7.86
N GLN A 363 16.28 20.72 6.78
CA GLN A 363 15.89 19.30 6.79
C GLN A 363 17.10 18.32 6.76
N ASP A 364 18.19 18.63 7.48
CA ASP A 364 19.28 17.67 7.65
C ASP A 364 18.91 16.53 8.64
N ALA A 365 19.77 15.51 8.72
CA ALA A 365 19.51 14.31 9.49
C ALA A 365 19.33 14.59 11.01
N LEU A 366 20.06 15.55 11.57
CA LEU A 366 19.97 15.90 12.99
C LEU A 366 18.65 16.63 13.29
N HIS A 367 18.29 17.66 12.50
CA HIS A 367 17.06 18.44 12.70
C HIS A 367 15.82 17.54 12.51
N LYS A 368 15.85 16.66 11.52
CA LYS A 368 14.79 15.64 11.33
C LYS A 368 14.69 14.71 12.55
N ALA A 369 15.81 14.20 13.06
CA ALA A 369 15.81 13.32 14.24
C ALA A 369 15.29 14.03 15.48
N CYS A 370 15.58 15.32 15.65
CA CYS A 370 15.03 16.15 16.73
C CYS A 370 13.52 16.35 16.60
N ALA A 371 13.02 16.60 15.38
CA ALA A 371 11.57 16.70 15.12
C ALA A 371 10.83 15.37 15.36
N ASP A 372 11.42 14.24 14.94
CA ASP A 372 10.87 12.89 15.21
C ASP A 372 10.84 12.59 16.72
N MET A 373 11.87 13.02 17.46
CA MET A 373 11.91 12.87 18.92
C MET A 373 10.91 13.79 19.61
N ASP A 374 10.77 15.04 19.18
CA ASP A 374 9.76 15.96 19.66
C ASP A 374 8.35 15.36 19.53
N SER A 375 8.05 14.76 18.40
CA SER A 375 6.77 14.09 18.20
C SER A 375 6.52 12.95 19.20
N LYS A 376 7.55 12.18 19.60
CA LYS A 376 7.43 11.17 20.65
C LYS A 376 7.17 11.81 22.04
N LEU A 377 7.89 12.86 22.36
CA LEU A 377 7.72 13.58 23.64
C LEU A 377 6.36 14.23 23.73
N GLN A 378 5.84 14.81 22.63
CA GLN A 378 4.49 15.36 22.58
C GLN A 378 3.40 14.31 22.83
N ILE A 379 3.56 13.07 22.33
CA ILE A 379 2.64 11.96 22.66
C ILE A 379 2.65 11.70 24.17
N ILE A 380 3.81 11.66 24.82
CA ILE A 380 3.92 11.47 26.27
C ILE A 380 3.28 12.64 27.03
N MET A 381 3.59 13.86 26.65
CA MET A 381 3.04 15.07 27.29
C MET A 381 1.52 15.17 27.10
N SER A 382 1.00 14.77 25.94
CA SER A 382 -0.44 14.71 25.71
C SER A 382 -1.13 13.65 26.54
N LEU A 383 -0.47 12.49 26.74
CA LEU A 383 -0.97 11.43 27.62
C LEU A 383 -1.09 11.91 29.07
N GLN A 384 -0.11 12.67 29.58
CA GLN A 384 -0.15 13.26 30.92
C GLN A 384 -1.31 14.25 31.07
N LYS A 385 -1.63 14.98 29.99
CA LYS A 385 -2.83 15.84 29.92
C LYS A 385 -4.12 15.07 29.72
N GLY A 386 -4.07 13.73 29.53
CA GLY A 386 -5.22 12.88 29.25
C GLY A 386 -5.93 13.13 27.91
N THR A 387 -5.36 13.99 27.05
CA THR A 387 -5.97 14.38 25.76
C THR A 387 -6.23 13.21 24.82
N PRO A 388 -5.35 12.20 24.66
CA PRO A 388 -5.60 11.08 23.77
C PRO A 388 -6.57 10.03 24.35
N LEU A 389 -6.99 10.17 25.61
CA LEU A 389 -7.85 9.20 26.29
C LEU A 389 -9.35 9.49 26.04
N ALA A 390 -9.80 9.51 24.79
CA ALA A 390 -11.18 9.68 24.41
C ALA A 390 -11.98 8.40 24.69
N LEU A 391 -12.36 8.21 25.97
CA LEU A 391 -12.99 7.00 26.50
C LEU A 391 -14.49 7.14 26.82
N PHE A 392 -15.04 8.36 26.80
CA PHE A 392 -16.37 8.67 27.30
C PHE A 392 -17.30 9.05 26.15
N PRO A 393 -18.05 8.09 25.58
CA PRO A 393 -19.00 8.40 24.51
C PRO A 393 -20.28 9.02 25.05
N HIS A 394 -20.85 9.95 24.27
CA HIS A 394 -22.21 10.42 24.45
C HIS A 394 -22.90 10.60 23.10
N THR A 395 -24.10 10.05 22.97
CA THR A 395 -24.95 10.21 21.78
C THR A 395 -25.95 11.31 22.01
N PHE A 396 -25.83 12.42 21.27
CA PHE A 396 -26.71 13.58 21.36
C PHE A 396 -28.08 13.33 20.72
N ARG A 397 -29.05 14.20 21.05
CA ARG A 397 -30.34 14.25 20.36
C ARG A 397 -30.10 14.59 18.87
N GLY A 398 -30.31 13.64 17.99
CA GLY A 398 -29.96 13.74 16.57
C GLY A 398 -29.09 12.59 16.07
N GLY A 399 -28.67 11.69 16.98
CA GLY A 399 -27.97 10.47 16.64
C GLY A 399 -26.44 10.63 16.52
N GLN A 400 -25.91 11.83 16.59
CA GLN A 400 -24.45 12.05 16.57
C GLN A 400 -23.82 11.59 17.89
N THR A 401 -22.85 10.68 17.79
CA THR A 401 -22.03 10.25 18.94
C THR A 401 -20.69 10.98 18.93
N GLN A 402 -20.30 11.48 20.08
CA GLN A 402 -18.98 12.08 20.30
C GLN A 402 -18.29 11.40 21.47
N TRP A 403 -16.98 11.15 21.33
CA TRP A 403 -16.15 10.54 22.35
C TRP A 403 -15.29 11.63 23.02
N PHE A 404 -15.39 11.69 24.33
CA PHE A 404 -14.75 12.74 25.15
C PHE A 404 -13.53 12.20 25.88
N SER A 405 -12.51 13.06 26.01
CA SER A 405 -11.35 12.86 26.88
C SER A 405 -11.56 13.54 28.24
N PRO A 406 -10.77 13.21 29.28
CA PRO A 406 -10.96 13.78 30.63
C PRO A 406 -10.72 15.30 30.73
N PHE A 407 -9.93 15.87 29.81
CA PHE A 407 -9.41 17.24 29.91
C PHE A 407 -9.60 18.07 28.63
N GLU A 408 -10.82 18.04 28.08
CA GLU A 408 -11.16 18.89 26.94
C GLU A 408 -12.31 19.86 27.26
N LEU A 409 -12.63 20.71 26.28
CA LEU A 409 -13.78 21.61 26.38
C LEU A 409 -15.05 20.83 26.00
N TYR A 410 -15.99 20.73 26.94
CA TYR A 410 -17.24 20.00 26.70
C TYR A 410 -18.33 20.93 26.16
N PRO A 411 -19.16 20.43 25.22
CA PRO A 411 -20.31 21.16 24.75
C PRO A 411 -21.32 21.38 25.87
N LYS A 412 -22.01 22.52 25.85
CA LYS A 412 -23.02 22.88 26.87
C LYS A 412 -24.20 21.89 26.95
N GLN A 413 -24.41 21.11 25.89
CA GLN A 413 -25.47 20.11 25.79
C GLN A 413 -25.12 18.79 26.49
N LEU A 414 -23.87 18.58 26.93
CA LEU A 414 -23.47 17.37 27.63
C LEU A 414 -24.21 17.26 28.98
N PRO A 415 -24.88 16.13 29.27
CA PRO A 415 -25.59 15.95 30.54
C PRO A 415 -24.65 16.11 31.74
N LYS A 416 -25.17 16.74 32.80
CA LYS A 416 -24.41 16.98 34.03
C LYS A 416 -23.86 15.69 34.67
N ASN A 417 -24.58 14.60 34.55
CA ASN A 417 -24.16 13.30 35.11
C ASN A 417 -22.92 12.74 34.31
N ASP A 418 -22.94 12.86 33.00
CA ASP A 418 -21.81 12.43 32.18
C ASP A 418 -20.57 13.31 32.43
N PHE A 419 -20.77 14.63 32.51
CA PHE A 419 -19.69 15.54 32.90
C PHE A 419 -19.07 15.18 34.26
N LEU A 420 -19.90 14.88 35.29
CA LEU A 420 -19.40 14.48 36.59
C LEU A 420 -18.65 13.14 36.52
N LEU A 421 -19.18 12.16 35.78
CA LEU A 421 -18.52 10.87 35.57
C LEU A 421 -17.15 11.08 34.97
N ILE A 422 -17.04 11.83 33.87
CA ILE A 422 -15.77 12.07 33.18
C ILE A 422 -14.73 12.69 34.13
N LYS A 423 -15.14 13.67 34.93
CA LYS A 423 -14.24 14.38 35.85
C LYS A 423 -13.83 13.56 37.06
N SER A 424 -14.68 12.67 37.56
CA SER A 424 -14.40 11.89 38.77
C SER A 424 -13.76 10.52 38.50
N TYR A 425 -13.84 10.01 37.27
CA TYR A 425 -13.47 8.62 36.97
C TYR A 425 -11.97 8.34 37.21
N PHE A 426 -11.07 9.12 36.59
CA PHE A 426 -9.63 8.91 36.74
C PHE A 426 -9.13 9.12 38.17
N PRO A 427 -9.58 10.12 38.92
CA PRO A 427 -9.26 10.23 40.35
C PRO A 427 -9.72 9.01 41.17
N ALA A 428 -10.91 8.49 40.92
CA ALA A 428 -11.42 7.30 41.61
C ALA A 428 -10.58 6.05 41.26
N LEU A 429 -10.28 5.87 39.97
CA LEU A 429 -9.46 4.75 39.50
C LEU A 429 -8.03 4.84 40.07
N TYR A 430 -7.45 6.04 40.16
CA TYR A 430 -6.14 6.27 40.78
C TYR A 430 -6.12 5.86 42.25
N GLN A 431 -7.16 6.21 43.03
CA GLN A 431 -7.27 5.78 44.43
C GLN A 431 -7.30 4.26 44.58
N ALA A 432 -8.09 3.57 43.73
CA ALA A 432 -8.14 2.12 43.75
C ALA A 432 -6.82 1.46 43.39
N VAL A 433 -6.14 1.95 42.35
CA VAL A 433 -4.86 1.42 41.89
C VAL A 433 -3.72 1.72 42.88
N SER A 434 -3.65 2.93 43.42
CA SER A 434 -2.62 3.33 44.40
C SER A 434 -2.79 2.66 45.75
N GLY A 435 -4.06 2.38 46.12
CA GLY A 435 -4.41 1.61 47.33
C GLY A 435 -4.20 0.10 47.19
N ARG A 436 -3.84 -0.39 45.98
CA ARG A 436 -3.76 -1.82 45.62
C ARG A 436 -5.09 -2.58 45.84
N GLU A 437 -6.18 -1.89 45.56
CA GLU A 437 -7.54 -2.44 45.62
C GLU A 437 -7.98 -2.97 44.24
N ASP A 438 -7.31 -4.01 43.73
CA ASP A 438 -7.49 -4.53 42.36
C ASP A 438 -8.96 -4.87 42.05
N GLY A 439 -9.68 -5.44 43.00
CA GLY A 439 -11.11 -5.75 42.84
C GLY A 439 -11.97 -4.48 42.61
N ASN A 440 -11.67 -3.40 43.31
CA ASN A 440 -12.36 -2.11 43.15
C ASN A 440 -11.95 -1.46 41.80
N ALA A 441 -10.67 -1.51 41.42
CA ALA A 441 -10.20 -1.03 40.13
C ALA A 441 -10.87 -1.75 38.97
N ILE A 442 -10.95 -3.08 38.99
CA ILE A 442 -11.63 -3.90 37.97
C ILE A 442 -13.12 -3.53 37.91
N GLN A 443 -13.80 -3.36 39.04
CA GLN A 443 -15.20 -2.97 39.08
C GLN A 443 -15.45 -1.59 38.43
N LEU A 444 -14.57 -0.60 38.68
CA LEU A 444 -14.66 0.71 38.06
C LEU A 444 -14.43 0.64 36.52
N ILE A 445 -13.51 -0.19 36.07
CA ILE A 445 -13.26 -0.41 34.64
C ILE A 445 -14.48 -1.06 33.97
N GLU A 446 -15.10 -2.07 34.60
CA GLU A 446 -16.29 -2.73 34.07
C GLU A 446 -17.51 -1.80 34.06
N GLN A 447 -17.63 -0.91 35.03
CA GLN A 447 -18.65 0.15 35.04
C GLN A 447 -18.45 1.11 33.85
N LEU A 448 -17.21 1.54 33.57
CA LEU A 448 -16.94 2.38 32.40
C LEU A 448 -17.26 1.63 31.11
N ARG A 449 -16.87 0.37 30.98
CA ARG A 449 -17.20 -0.43 29.80
C ARG A 449 -18.72 -0.55 29.60
N SER A 450 -19.49 -0.76 30.67
CA SER A 450 -20.95 -0.79 30.62
C SER A 450 -21.54 0.58 30.24
N TYR A 451 -20.92 1.67 30.68
CA TYR A 451 -21.28 3.02 30.27
C TYR A 451 -21.02 3.23 28.77
N GLN A 452 -19.84 2.84 28.28
CA GLN A 452 -19.48 2.92 26.86
C GLN A 452 -20.51 2.18 25.99
N GLN A 453 -20.86 0.95 26.36
CA GLN A 453 -21.85 0.12 25.63
C GLN A 453 -23.25 0.76 25.57
N ARG A 454 -23.63 1.51 26.59
CA ARG A 454 -24.96 2.15 26.64
C ARG A 454 -25.02 3.50 25.91
N ASN A 455 -23.91 4.23 25.87
CA ASN A 455 -23.91 5.63 25.41
C ASN A 455 -23.20 5.85 24.06
N ALA A 456 -22.55 4.82 23.50
CA ALA A 456 -21.79 4.95 22.26
C ALA A 456 -22.63 4.82 20.98
N GLY A 457 -23.94 4.54 21.08
CA GLY A 457 -24.82 4.41 19.92
C GLY A 457 -24.30 3.40 18.90
N ALA A 458 -24.30 3.80 17.63
CA ALA A 458 -23.83 2.98 16.51
C ALA A 458 -22.30 2.97 16.34
N SER A 459 -21.54 3.76 17.14
CA SER A 459 -20.10 3.94 16.93
C SER A 459 -19.25 2.73 17.38
N LEU A 460 -19.80 1.79 18.15
CA LEU A 460 -19.03 0.62 18.61
C LEU A 460 -18.76 -0.37 17.48
N PRO A 461 -17.53 -0.92 17.41
CA PRO A 461 -17.27 -2.05 16.55
C PRO A 461 -18.09 -3.27 17.02
N THR A 462 -18.39 -4.16 16.09
CA THR A 462 -19.03 -5.44 16.42
C THR A 462 -18.13 -6.28 17.34
N ASP A 463 -18.72 -7.18 18.12
CA ASP A 463 -17.93 -8.09 18.96
C ASP A 463 -16.91 -8.91 18.16
N MET A 464 -17.26 -9.27 16.91
CA MET A 464 -16.35 -9.97 16.01
C MET A 464 -15.14 -9.11 15.63
N GLN A 465 -15.33 -7.82 15.31
CA GLN A 465 -14.24 -6.89 15.01
C GLN A 465 -13.36 -6.67 16.24
N PHE A 466 -13.97 -6.48 17.41
CA PHE A 466 -13.24 -6.30 18.67
C PHE A 466 -12.36 -7.51 19.01
N GLN A 467 -12.91 -8.74 18.92
CA GLN A 467 -12.14 -9.95 19.18
C GLN A 467 -11.07 -10.22 18.10
N ALA A 468 -11.39 -9.94 16.84
CA ALA A 468 -10.42 -10.03 15.76
C ALA A 468 -9.22 -9.10 15.99
N GLU A 469 -9.44 -7.88 16.48
CA GLU A 469 -8.39 -6.93 16.77
C GLU A 469 -7.54 -7.35 17.97
N LYS A 470 -8.14 -7.85 19.05
CA LYS A 470 -7.39 -8.46 20.17
C LYS A 470 -6.52 -9.63 19.69
N CYS A 471 -7.07 -10.50 18.85
CA CYS A 471 -6.33 -11.62 18.27
C CYS A 471 -5.18 -11.13 17.37
N TYR A 472 -5.41 -10.14 16.51
CA TYR A 472 -4.38 -9.53 15.67
C TYR A 472 -3.26 -8.88 16.50
N ASN A 473 -3.63 -8.21 17.57
CA ASN A 473 -2.72 -7.56 18.49
C ASN A 473 -1.89 -8.54 19.32
N SER A 474 -2.35 -9.77 19.57
CA SER A 474 -1.61 -10.76 20.37
C SER A 474 -0.35 -11.27 19.67
N VAL A 475 -0.33 -11.32 18.32
CA VAL A 475 0.77 -11.90 17.52
C VAL A 475 1.37 -10.88 16.58
N PRO A 476 2.70 -10.66 16.58
CA PRO A 476 3.37 -9.83 15.57
C PRO A 476 3.56 -10.60 14.25
N PHE A 477 2.47 -10.85 13.52
CA PHE A 477 2.44 -11.72 12.34
C PHE A 477 3.55 -11.42 11.34
N ALA A 478 3.70 -10.15 10.92
CA ALA A 478 4.71 -9.79 9.92
C ALA A 478 6.12 -10.14 10.40
N THR A 479 6.45 -9.85 11.68
CA THR A 479 7.77 -10.13 12.28
C THR A 479 8.05 -11.63 12.35
N VAL A 480 7.11 -12.41 12.85
CA VAL A 480 7.26 -13.86 12.96
C VAL A 480 7.41 -14.49 11.59
N LEU A 481 6.57 -14.09 10.63
CA LEU A 481 6.56 -14.66 9.30
C LEU A 481 7.77 -14.26 8.45
N PHE A 482 8.31 -13.04 8.58
CA PHE A 482 9.53 -12.71 7.83
C PHE A 482 10.73 -13.51 8.33
N ILE A 483 10.90 -13.64 9.66
CA ILE A 483 11.98 -14.46 10.25
C ILE A 483 11.82 -15.91 9.79
N PHE A 484 10.63 -16.47 9.89
CA PHE A 484 10.33 -17.82 9.45
C PHE A 484 10.65 -18.04 7.97
N ASN A 485 10.11 -17.19 7.09
CA ASN A 485 10.29 -17.35 5.64
C ASN A 485 11.74 -17.13 5.22
N LEU A 486 12.45 -16.12 5.74
CA LEU A 486 13.86 -15.92 5.41
C LEU A 486 14.73 -17.07 5.92
N THR A 487 14.48 -17.58 7.12
CA THR A 487 15.22 -18.71 7.69
C THR A 487 15.08 -19.95 6.81
N PHE A 488 13.85 -20.36 6.49
CA PHE A 488 13.62 -21.50 5.62
C PHE A 488 14.03 -21.23 4.17
N GLY A 489 13.96 -20.00 3.72
CA GLY A 489 14.48 -19.54 2.44
C GLY A 489 16.00 -19.72 2.33
N LEU A 490 16.76 -19.29 3.34
CA LEU A 490 18.21 -19.47 3.39
C LEU A 490 18.60 -20.95 3.52
N ILE A 491 17.92 -21.70 4.37
CA ILE A 491 18.14 -23.16 4.50
C ILE A 491 17.91 -23.85 3.16
N SER A 492 16.79 -23.60 2.52
CA SER A 492 16.45 -24.19 1.21
C SER A 492 17.41 -23.73 0.10
N MET A 493 17.92 -22.48 0.16
CA MET A 493 18.96 -21.99 -0.77
C MET A 493 20.28 -22.75 -0.58
N LEU A 494 20.71 -22.95 0.67
CA LEU A 494 21.90 -23.79 0.96
C LEU A 494 21.74 -25.22 0.45
N LEU A 495 20.53 -25.79 0.56
CA LEU A 495 20.22 -27.12 0.00
C LEU A 495 20.28 -27.12 -1.54
N VAL A 496 19.78 -26.07 -2.20
CA VAL A 496 19.92 -25.89 -3.66
C VAL A 496 21.40 -25.81 -4.04
N LEU A 497 22.19 -24.95 -3.38
CA LEU A 497 23.63 -24.79 -3.65
C LEU A 497 24.39 -26.11 -3.41
N ARG A 498 24.15 -26.81 -2.33
CA ARG A 498 24.75 -28.11 -2.04
C ARG A 498 24.39 -29.15 -3.08
N ARG A 499 23.15 -29.18 -3.56
CA ARG A 499 22.71 -30.06 -4.64
C ARG A 499 23.40 -29.78 -5.96
N LEU A 500 23.70 -28.52 -6.26
CA LEU A 500 24.39 -28.10 -7.47
C LEU A 500 25.91 -28.39 -7.40
N THR A 501 26.47 -28.48 -6.21
CA THR A 501 27.91 -28.69 -5.98
C THR A 501 28.30 -30.15 -5.75
N THR A 502 27.34 -31.02 -5.40
CA THR A 502 27.62 -32.43 -5.04
C THR A 502 26.76 -33.36 -5.91
N SER A 503 27.39 -34.30 -6.59
CA SER A 503 26.69 -35.33 -7.40
C SER A 503 25.88 -36.32 -6.55
N LYS A 504 25.89 -36.20 -5.22
CA LYS A 504 25.15 -37.09 -4.32
C LYS A 504 23.65 -36.77 -4.34
N THR A 505 22.84 -37.76 -4.63
CA THR A 505 21.38 -37.67 -4.70
C THR A 505 20.69 -37.50 -3.34
N GLN A 506 21.42 -37.75 -2.24
CA GLN A 506 20.90 -37.63 -0.88
C GLN A 506 21.46 -36.36 -0.22
N LEU A 507 20.58 -35.40 0.07
CA LEU A 507 20.83 -34.22 0.90
C LEU A 507 20.35 -34.57 2.31
N LEU A 508 21.23 -34.51 3.32
CA LEU A 508 20.90 -34.76 4.73
C LEU A 508 20.40 -36.20 5.07
N GLY A 509 20.66 -37.20 4.23
CA GLY A 509 20.33 -38.59 4.54
C GLY A 509 18.87 -38.99 4.36
N LEU A 510 18.04 -38.12 3.83
CA LEU A 510 16.59 -38.37 3.70
C LEU A 510 16.12 -38.36 2.24
N ARG A 511 14.97 -39.04 1.90
CA ARG A 511 14.39 -39.09 0.55
C ARG A 511 13.84 -37.75 0.06
N PRO A 512 14.00 -37.23 -1.22
CA PRO A 512 13.58 -35.92 -1.74
C PRO A 512 12.07 -35.61 -1.64
N SER A 513 11.25 -36.63 -1.74
CA SER A 513 9.81 -36.41 -1.67
C SER A 513 9.34 -35.88 -0.33
N ILE A 514 9.98 -36.30 0.78
CA ILE A 514 9.61 -35.83 2.11
C ILE A 514 10.17 -34.42 2.38
N LEU A 515 11.42 -34.06 1.94
CA LEU A 515 11.90 -32.66 2.05
C LEU A 515 11.01 -31.69 1.29
N HIS A 516 10.74 -32.01 0.04
CA HIS A 516 9.82 -31.18 -0.76
C HIS A 516 8.44 -31.12 -0.12
N GLY A 517 7.94 -32.25 0.43
CA GLY A 517 6.67 -32.28 1.16
C GLY A 517 6.70 -31.41 2.41
N LEU A 518 7.80 -31.52 3.20
CA LEU A 518 7.99 -30.70 4.41
C LEU A 518 8.08 -29.21 4.08
N LEU A 519 8.91 -28.84 3.11
CA LEU A 519 9.07 -27.42 2.73
C LEU A 519 7.76 -26.85 2.14
N ILE A 520 7.01 -27.65 1.36
CA ILE A 520 5.67 -27.23 0.91
C ILE A 520 4.73 -27.05 2.10
N MET A 521 4.75 -27.98 3.06
CA MET A 521 3.93 -27.89 4.28
C MET A 521 4.29 -26.64 5.10
N LEU A 522 5.57 -26.37 5.30
CA LEU A 522 6.04 -25.16 6.02
C LEU A 522 5.63 -23.86 5.30
N LEU A 523 5.75 -23.84 3.95
CA LEU A 523 5.32 -22.69 3.16
C LEU A 523 3.78 -22.55 3.21
N ALA A 524 3.04 -23.65 3.21
CA ALA A 524 1.59 -23.64 3.35
C ALA A 524 1.15 -23.15 4.74
N VAL A 525 1.85 -23.54 5.80
CA VAL A 525 1.62 -23.03 7.16
C VAL A 525 1.85 -21.51 7.20
N SER A 526 2.97 -21.02 6.64
CA SER A 526 3.23 -19.58 6.53
C SER A 526 2.16 -18.85 5.71
N PHE A 527 1.73 -19.43 4.59
CA PHE A 527 0.65 -18.92 3.76
C PHE A 527 -0.68 -18.82 4.51
N LEU A 528 -1.06 -19.87 5.24
CA LEU A 528 -2.29 -19.89 6.03
C LEU A 528 -2.23 -18.89 7.19
N ALA A 529 -1.09 -18.76 7.86
CA ALA A 529 -0.89 -17.78 8.93
C ALA A 529 -1.00 -16.33 8.40
N LEU A 530 -0.42 -16.03 7.24
CA LEU A 530 -0.57 -14.73 6.60
C LEU A 530 -2.00 -14.51 6.10
N SER A 531 -2.66 -15.54 5.55
CA SER A 531 -4.08 -15.47 5.16
C SER A 531 -4.97 -15.15 6.36
N PHE A 532 -4.69 -15.75 7.51
CA PHE A 532 -5.40 -15.47 8.75
C PHE A 532 -5.17 -14.03 9.21
N ALA A 533 -3.92 -13.54 9.19
CA ALA A 533 -3.60 -12.15 9.55
C ALA A 533 -4.32 -11.13 8.63
N LEU A 534 -4.35 -11.38 7.31
CA LEU A 534 -5.07 -10.54 6.35
C LEU A 534 -6.59 -10.62 6.55
N ALA A 535 -7.13 -11.79 6.87
CA ALA A 535 -8.56 -11.95 7.19
C ALA A 535 -8.94 -11.19 8.46
N LEU A 536 -8.10 -11.23 9.51
CA LEU A 536 -8.31 -10.42 10.71
C LEU A 536 -8.34 -8.92 10.38
N ARG A 537 -7.38 -8.43 9.58
CA ARG A 537 -7.37 -7.02 9.16
C ARG A 537 -8.62 -6.65 8.37
N TRP A 538 -9.07 -7.53 7.47
CA TRP A 538 -10.32 -7.32 6.71
C TRP A 538 -11.53 -7.21 7.63
N ILE A 539 -11.66 -8.12 8.61
CA ILE A 539 -12.76 -8.08 9.59
C ILE A 539 -12.72 -6.78 10.41
N ILE A 540 -11.52 -6.35 10.86
CA ILE A 540 -11.35 -5.15 11.69
C ILE A 540 -11.70 -3.88 10.91
N SER A 541 -11.23 -3.74 9.68
CA SER A 541 -11.38 -2.53 8.87
C SER A 541 -12.67 -2.51 8.03
N ASP A 542 -13.37 -3.64 7.90
CA ASP A 542 -14.47 -3.88 6.95
C ASP A 542 -14.09 -3.62 5.48
N ASN A 543 -12.79 -3.58 5.19
CA ASN A 543 -12.25 -3.32 3.86
C ASN A 543 -11.17 -4.32 3.48
N ILE A 544 -11.03 -4.60 2.18
CA ILE A 544 -9.94 -5.45 1.69
C ILE A 544 -8.59 -4.83 2.09
N PRO A 545 -7.66 -5.60 2.70
CA PRO A 545 -6.40 -5.07 3.24
C PRO A 545 -5.41 -4.71 2.13
N LEU A 546 -5.65 -3.59 1.43
CA LEU A 546 -4.88 -3.03 0.33
C LEU A 546 -4.87 -1.49 0.37
N SER A 547 -5.19 -0.92 1.53
CA SER A 547 -5.41 0.52 1.70
C SER A 547 -4.12 1.32 1.88
N ASN A 548 -3.03 0.68 2.28
CA ASN A 548 -1.74 1.34 2.51
C ASN A 548 -0.54 0.50 2.05
N GLY A 549 0.66 1.08 2.14
CA GLY A 549 1.90 0.42 1.73
C GLY A 549 2.21 -0.86 2.52
N TYR A 550 1.93 -0.87 3.82
CA TYR A 550 2.11 -2.04 4.68
C TYR A 550 1.26 -3.22 4.21
N GLU A 551 -0.02 -3.00 3.98
CA GLU A 551 -0.96 -4.02 3.50
C GLU A 551 -0.61 -4.52 2.09
N SER A 552 -0.13 -3.62 1.23
CA SER A 552 0.37 -3.96 -0.10
C SER A 552 1.55 -4.94 -0.03
N MET A 553 2.51 -4.73 0.89
CA MET A 553 3.64 -5.66 1.09
C MET A 553 3.19 -7.01 1.62
N LEU A 554 2.26 -7.05 2.59
CA LEU A 554 1.67 -8.30 3.06
C LEU A 554 0.98 -9.07 1.92
N SER A 555 0.23 -8.37 1.08
CA SER A 555 -0.48 -8.95 -0.06
C SER A 555 0.48 -9.46 -1.14
N MET A 556 1.58 -8.75 -1.42
CA MET A 556 2.63 -9.24 -2.32
C MET A 556 3.27 -10.52 -1.78
N ALA A 557 3.58 -10.58 -0.49
CA ALA A 557 4.10 -11.80 0.14
C ALA A 557 3.10 -12.96 0.02
N TRP A 558 1.81 -12.69 0.22
CA TRP A 558 0.72 -13.65 0.08
C TRP A 558 0.61 -14.19 -1.35
N PHE A 559 0.61 -13.32 -2.36
CA PHE A 559 0.59 -13.73 -3.76
C PHE A 559 1.82 -14.54 -4.15
N VAL A 560 3.01 -14.16 -3.68
CA VAL A 560 4.24 -14.93 -3.91
C VAL A 560 4.10 -16.34 -3.36
N MET A 561 3.64 -16.51 -2.12
CA MET A 561 3.46 -17.83 -1.52
C MET A 561 2.40 -18.65 -2.25
N LEU A 562 1.26 -18.05 -2.63
CA LEU A 562 0.21 -18.71 -3.41
C LEU A 562 0.74 -19.22 -4.75
N ILE A 563 1.39 -18.35 -5.53
CA ILE A 563 1.94 -18.69 -6.85
C ILE A 563 3.01 -19.78 -6.71
N THR A 564 3.85 -19.67 -5.67
CA THR A 564 4.89 -20.65 -5.36
C THR A 564 4.30 -22.01 -5.03
N LEU A 565 3.27 -22.10 -4.19
CA LEU A 565 2.59 -23.35 -3.85
C LEU A 565 1.98 -24.00 -5.09
N VAL A 566 1.24 -23.24 -5.90
CA VAL A 566 0.65 -23.73 -7.16
C VAL A 566 1.73 -24.22 -8.12
N THR A 567 2.81 -23.46 -8.30
CA THR A 567 3.91 -23.81 -9.21
C THR A 567 4.69 -25.02 -8.69
N ALA A 568 4.95 -25.12 -7.39
CA ALA A 568 5.66 -26.22 -6.76
C ALA A 568 4.87 -27.55 -6.85
N LEU A 569 3.55 -27.49 -6.81
CA LEU A 569 2.70 -28.66 -7.03
C LEU A 569 2.69 -29.08 -8.50
N ALA A 570 2.67 -28.11 -9.43
CA ALA A 570 2.63 -28.38 -10.87
C ALA A 570 3.99 -28.81 -11.45
N MET A 571 5.13 -28.28 -10.94
CA MET A 571 6.46 -28.45 -11.53
C MET A 571 7.40 -29.23 -10.62
N ARG A 572 7.44 -30.56 -10.80
CA ARG A 572 8.25 -31.47 -9.95
C ARG A 572 9.77 -31.27 -10.10
N SER A 573 10.27 -30.93 -11.29
CA SER A 573 11.71 -30.80 -11.56
C SER A 573 12.40 -29.61 -10.93
N LEU A 574 11.71 -28.50 -10.83
CA LEU A 574 12.25 -27.24 -10.25
C LEU A 574 11.66 -26.95 -8.86
N ARG A 575 10.97 -27.92 -8.27
CA ARG A 575 10.20 -27.75 -7.03
C ARG A 575 11.00 -27.12 -5.90
N LEU A 576 12.20 -27.63 -5.60
CA LEU A 576 13.04 -27.09 -4.54
C LEU A 576 13.41 -25.63 -4.79
N LEU A 577 13.80 -25.30 -6.02
CA LEU A 577 14.17 -23.94 -6.41
C LEU A 577 12.97 -22.97 -6.30
N VAL A 578 11.80 -23.41 -6.79
CA VAL A 578 10.56 -22.61 -6.72
C VAL A 578 10.18 -22.35 -5.27
N ILE A 579 10.23 -23.36 -4.40
CA ILE A 579 9.94 -23.19 -2.96
C ILE A 579 10.95 -22.24 -2.31
N THR A 580 12.24 -22.35 -2.65
CA THR A 580 13.27 -21.43 -2.17
C THR A 580 12.96 -19.98 -2.54
N PHE A 581 12.55 -19.75 -3.78
CA PHE A 581 12.13 -18.41 -4.23
C PHE A 581 10.90 -17.91 -3.48
N GLY A 582 9.92 -18.77 -3.24
CA GLY A 582 8.74 -18.45 -2.50
C GLY A 582 9.05 -17.99 -1.08
N PHE A 583 9.89 -18.73 -0.35
CA PHE A 583 10.33 -18.35 0.99
C PHE A 583 11.13 -17.06 1.02
N LEU A 584 12.16 -16.94 0.17
CA LEU A 584 13.05 -15.76 0.18
C LEU A 584 12.30 -14.49 -0.22
N LEU A 585 11.49 -14.57 -1.26
CA LEU A 585 10.81 -13.38 -1.78
C LEU A 585 9.65 -12.95 -0.89
N SER A 586 8.84 -13.89 -0.37
CA SER A 586 7.79 -13.57 0.59
C SER A 586 8.40 -13.04 1.91
N GLY A 587 9.49 -13.67 2.38
CA GLY A 587 10.24 -13.19 3.55
C GLY A 587 10.80 -11.79 3.34
N PHE A 588 11.28 -11.47 2.14
CA PHE A 588 11.77 -10.12 1.80
C PHE A 588 10.64 -9.07 1.83
N PHE A 589 9.48 -9.34 1.23
CA PHE A 589 8.36 -8.40 1.29
C PHE A 589 7.84 -8.17 2.71
N LEU A 590 7.77 -9.23 3.52
CA LEU A 590 7.42 -9.13 4.93
C LEU A 590 8.49 -8.37 5.75
N LEU A 591 9.78 -8.52 5.42
CA LEU A 591 10.86 -7.75 6.01
C LEU A 591 10.73 -6.25 5.67
N VAL A 592 10.44 -5.93 4.40
CA VAL A 592 10.23 -4.54 3.97
C VAL A 592 9.04 -3.92 4.71
N SER A 593 7.94 -4.66 4.91
CA SER A 593 6.81 -4.18 5.71
C SER A 593 7.17 -3.93 7.18
N HIS A 594 8.17 -4.65 7.71
CA HIS A 594 8.60 -4.53 9.11
C HIS A 594 9.61 -3.38 9.33
N ILE A 595 10.58 -3.22 8.42
CA ILE A 595 11.66 -2.21 8.54
C ILE A 595 11.21 -0.86 7.99
N GLY A 596 10.29 -0.86 7.03
CA GLY A 596 9.88 0.32 6.30
C GLY A 596 9.20 1.38 7.18
N GLN A 597 9.20 2.61 6.70
CA GLN A 597 8.41 3.71 7.25
C GLN A 597 6.89 3.53 6.97
N MET A 598 6.46 2.27 6.82
CA MET A 598 5.08 1.92 6.50
C MET A 598 4.29 1.82 7.78
N ASP A 599 3.22 2.60 7.87
CA ASP A 599 2.34 2.56 9.03
C ASP A 599 1.50 1.27 9.04
N PRO A 600 1.64 0.41 10.06
CA PRO A 600 0.81 -0.78 10.22
C PRO A 600 -0.58 -0.48 10.78
N ALA A 601 -0.88 0.76 11.16
CA ALA A 601 -2.16 1.14 11.74
C ALA A 601 -3.32 0.77 10.82
N ILE A 602 -4.43 0.38 11.43
CA ILE A 602 -5.69 0.15 10.74
C ILE A 602 -6.53 1.40 10.94
N GLY A 603 -6.90 2.07 9.84
CA GLY A 603 -7.70 3.28 9.85
C GLY A 603 -8.87 3.19 8.88
N HIS A 604 -9.72 4.20 8.86
CA HIS A 604 -10.73 4.35 7.82
C HIS A 604 -10.07 4.70 6.48
N ILE A 605 -10.59 4.15 5.39
CA ILE A 605 -10.15 4.48 4.04
C ILE A 605 -10.73 5.84 3.66
N MET A 606 -9.91 6.69 3.03
CA MET A 606 -10.40 7.96 2.47
C MET A 606 -11.56 7.70 1.50
N PRO A 607 -12.62 8.53 1.50
CA PRO A 607 -13.84 8.28 0.71
C PRO A 607 -13.57 8.02 -0.77
N VAL A 608 -12.63 8.72 -1.39
CA VAL A 608 -12.25 8.53 -2.80
C VAL A 608 -11.67 7.15 -3.08
N LEU A 609 -10.99 6.54 -2.09
CA LEU A 609 -10.38 5.21 -2.20
C LEU A 609 -11.37 4.08 -1.89
N ASN A 610 -12.53 4.39 -1.33
CA ASN A 610 -13.57 3.40 -1.03
C ASN A 610 -14.33 3.01 -2.30
N SER A 611 -13.69 2.15 -3.12
CA SER A 611 -14.22 1.66 -4.39
C SER A 611 -13.85 0.21 -4.63
N PRO A 612 -14.84 -0.68 -4.90
CA PRO A 612 -14.56 -2.07 -5.27
C PRO A 612 -13.65 -2.21 -6.50
N LEU A 613 -13.79 -1.27 -7.45
CA LEU A 613 -12.99 -1.27 -8.67
C LEU A 613 -11.52 -0.96 -8.38
N LEU A 614 -11.24 -0.05 -7.44
CA LEU A 614 -9.89 0.23 -6.96
C LEU A 614 -9.28 -0.99 -6.28
N SER A 615 -10.02 -1.67 -5.41
CA SER A 615 -9.54 -2.89 -4.74
C SER A 615 -9.16 -3.99 -5.73
N VAL A 616 -9.96 -4.17 -6.80
CA VAL A 616 -9.65 -5.10 -7.90
C VAL A 616 -8.39 -4.66 -8.65
N HIS A 617 -8.28 -3.36 -8.99
CA HIS A 617 -7.10 -2.79 -9.65
C HIS A 617 -5.82 -3.08 -8.84
N VAL A 618 -5.80 -2.69 -7.56
CA VAL A 618 -4.62 -2.85 -6.71
C VAL A 618 -4.25 -4.34 -6.55
N SER A 619 -5.25 -5.23 -6.33
CA SER A 619 -5.01 -6.68 -6.23
C SER A 619 -4.32 -7.24 -7.46
N ILE A 620 -4.77 -6.87 -8.66
CA ILE A 620 -4.24 -7.35 -9.94
C ILE A 620 -2.82 -6.79 -10.17
N ILE A 621 -2.56 -5.52 -9.83
CA ILE A 621 -1.23 -4.92 -9.90
C ILE A 621 -0.26 -5.63 -8.94
N MET A 622 -0.65 -5.86 -7.68
CA MET A 622 0.21 -6.55 -6.69
C MET A 622 0.53 -7.98 -7.14
N MET A 623 -0.44 -8.71 -7.69
CA MET A 623 -0.20 -10.04 -8.28
C MET A 623 0.78 -9.96 -9.44
N SER A 624 0.68 -8.95 -10.30
CA SER A 624 1.64 -8.75 -11.40
C SER A 624 3.06 -8.51 -10.86
N TYR A 625 3.22 -7.61 -9.90
CA TYR A 625 4.53 -7.32 -9.31
C TYR A 625 5.14 -8.55 -8.62
N ALA A 626 4.34 -9.36 -7.94
CA ALA A 626 4.80 -10.64 -7.38
C ALA A 626 5.33 -11.60 -8.45
N LEU A 627 4.63 -11.73 -9.59
CA LEU A 627 5.06 -12.54 -10.73
C LEU A 627 6.33 -12.01 -11.39
N LEU A 628 6.46 -10.69 -11.54
CA LEU A 628 7.64 -10.05 -12.10
C LEU A 628 8.85 -10.17 -11.15
N ALA A 629 8.63 -10.10 -9.84
CA ALA A 629 9.65 -10.36 -8.83
C ALA A 629 10.17 -11.82 -8.90
N LEU A 630 9.27 -12.80 -9.06
CA LEU A 630 9.64 -14.20 -9.31
C LEU A 630 10.43 -14.35 -10.63
N THR A 631 10.09 -13.57 -11.66
CA THR A 631 10.82 -13.55 -12.92
C THR A 631 12.24 -13.01 -12.72
N SER A 632 12.40 -11.94 -11.94
CA SER A 632 13.69 -11.32 -11.63
C SER A 632 14.58 -12.24 -10.78
N ILE A 633 14.03 -12.89 -9.76
CA ILE A 633 14.82 -13.81 -8.91
C ILE A 633 15.27 -15.07 -9.70
N CYS A 634 14.48 -15.53 -10.68
CA CYS A 634 14.94 -16.54 -11.63
C CYS A 634 16.15 -16.04 -12.43
N GLY A 635 16.10 -14.78 -12.88
CA GLY A 635 17.20 -14.13 -13.61
C GLY A 635 18.46 -14.02 -12.76
N LEU A 636 18.36 -13.47 -11.57
CA LEU A 636 19.48 -13.32 -10.63
C LEU A 636 20.10 -14.69 -10.28
N THR A 637 19.28 -15.69 -10.02
CA THR A 637 19.76 -17.06 -9.74
C THR A 637 20.49 -17.67 -10.93
N ALA A 638 19.97 -17.48 -12.14
CA ALA A 638 20.64 -18.01 -13.34
C ALA A 638 22.01 -17.34 -13.57
N LEU A 639 22.11 -16.04 -13.33
CA LEU A 639 23.38 -15.30 -13.47
C LEU A 639 24.40 -15.74 -12.41
N THR A 640 23.99 -15.85 -11.14
CA THR A 640 24.87 -16.31 -10.06
C THR A 640 25.34 -17.74 -10.26
N LEU A 641 24.46 -18.65 -10.66
CA LEU A 641 24.84 -20.04 -11.00
C LEU A 641 25.80 -20.09 -12.17
N SER A 642 25.55 -19.31 -13.23
CA SER A 642 26.43 -19.24 -14.39
C SER A 642 27.84 -18.75 -14.01
N ALA A 643 27.94 -17.75 -13.15
CA ALA A 643 29.22 -17.22 -12.65
C ALA A 643 29.96 -18.27 -11.80
N LEU A 644 29.28 -18.92 -10.83
CA LEU A 644 29.88 -19.96 -9.98
C LEU A 644 30.35 -21.19 -10.77
N GLN A 645 29.60 -21.62 -11.78
CA GLN A 645 29.95 -22.79 -12.61
C GLN A 645 31.02 -22.47 -13.62
N HIS A 646 31.10 -21.22 -14.09
CA HIS A 646 32.23 -20.77 -14.94
C HIS A 646 33.55 -20.86 -14.17
N MET A 647 33.57 -20.44 -12.90
CA MET A 647 34.73 -20.57 -12.03
C MET A 647 35.15 -22.03 -11.77
N ARG A 648 34.24 -23.00 -11.92
CA ARG A 648 34.47 -24.44 -11.70
C ARG A 648 34.66 -25.27 -12.99
N GLY A 649 34.63 -24.64 -14.16
CA GLY A 649 34.79 -25.31 -15.46
C GLY A 649 33.57 -26.15 -15.91
N CYS A 650 32.40 -26.03 -15.25
CA CYS A 650 31.18 -26.79 -15.55
C CYS A 650 30.20 -26.04 -16.49
N GLN A 651 30.69 -25.56 -17.63
CA GLN A 651 29.90 -24.67 -18.52
C GLN A 651 28.63 -25.30 -19.11
N GLN A 652 28.64 -26.60 -19.45
CA GLN A 652 27.49 -27.27 -20.05
C GLN A 652 26.29 -27.36 -19.09
N THR A 653 26.53 -27.70 -17.83
CA THR A 653 25.49 -27.76 -16.79
C THR A 653 24.91 -26.36 -16.51
N ALA A 654 25.76 -25.31 -16.55
CA ALA A 654 25.32 -23.92 -16.41
C ALA A 654 24.35 -23.51 -17.51
N GLN A 655 24.61 -23.86 -18.76
CA GLN A 655 23.74 -23.54 -19.91
C GLN A 655 22.39 -24.23 -19.82
N GLU A 656 22.36 -25.52 -19.44
CA GLU A 656 21.09 -26.28 -19.28
C GLU A 656 20.22 -25.70 -18.16
N GLN A 657 20.83 -25.36 -17.02
CA GLN A 657 20.11 -24.77 -15.89
C GLN A 657 19.61 -23.36 -16.20
N SER A 658 20.43 -22.53 -16.85
CA SER A 658 20.05 -21.21 -17.31
C SER A 658 18.89 -21.26 -18.30
N ALA A 659 18.89 -22.23 -19.23
CA ALA A 659 17.78 -22.43 -20.16
C ALA A 659 16.48 -22.86 -19.45
N ALA A 660 16.57 -23.73 -18.43
CA ALA A 660 15.41 -24.15 -17.62
C ALA A 660 14.83 -22.96 -16.83
N LEU A 661 15.69 -22.14 -16.23
CA LEU A 661 15.27 -20.91 -15.54
C LEU A 661 14.65 -19.88 -16.48
N MET A 662 15.14 -19.77 -17.72
CA MET A 662 14.53 -18.91 -18.73
C MET A 662 13.11 -19.38 -19.08
N ILE A 663 12.85 -20.68 -19.16
CA ILE A 663 11.52 -21.21 -19.39
C ILE A 663 10.61 -20.86 -18.20
N LEU A 664 11.09 -21.07 -16.97
CA LEU A 664 10.34 -20.73 -15.74
C LEU A 664 10.04 -19.22 -15.66
N SER A 665 11.03 -18.37 -15.88
CA SER A 665 10.85 -16.92 -15.98
C SER A 665 9.75 -16.54 -16.97
N ARG A 666 9.76 -17.15 -18.15
CA ARG A 666 8.75 -16.88 -19.18
C ARG A 666 7.36 -17.37 -18.79
N ILE A 667 7.25 -18.43 -18.02
CA ILE A 667 5.97 -18.91 -17.48
C ILE A 667 5.38 -17.90 -16.49
N PHE A 668 6.20 -17.26 -15.65
CA PHE A 668 5.74 -16.18 -14.79
C PHE A 668 5.47 -14.88 -15.56
N LEU A 669 6.25 -14.59 -16.58
CA LEU A 669 6.19 -13.34 -17.36
C LEU A 669 4.85 -13.19 -18.12
N TYR A 670 4.32 -14.24 -18.74
CA TYR A 670 3.08 -14.12 -19.52
C TYR A 670 1.89 -13.69 -18.65
N PRO A 671 1.55 -14.39 -17.54
CA PRO A 671 0.50 -13.91 -16.65
C PRO A 671 0.83 -12.57 -16.01
N ALA A 672 2.11 -12.28 -15.71
CA ALA A 672 2.52 -10.98 -15.15
C ALA A 672 2.17 -9.82 -16.06
N ILE A 673 2.53 -9.90 -17.35
CA ILE A 673 2.21 -8.82 -18.31
C ILE A 673 0.71 -8.75 -18.55
N THR A 674 0.00 -9.88 -18.57
CA THR A 674 -1.44 -9.91 -18.69
C THR A 674 -2.09 -9.17 -17.52
N THR A 675 -1.73 -9.52 -16.29
CA THR A 675 -2.29 -8.87 -15.09
C THR A 675 -1.85 -7.42 -14.99
N LEU A 676 -0.60 -7.07 -15.36
CA LEU A 676 -0.16 -5.68 -15.39
C LEU A 676 -1.00 -4.83 -16.35
N GLY A 677 -1.20 -5.31 -17.58
CA GLY A 677 -2.02 -4.62 -18.57
C GLY A 677 -3.48 -4.49 -18.13
N LEU A 678 -4.08 -5.57 -17.60
CA LEU A 678 -5.44 -5.52 -17.03
C LEU A 678 -5.50 -4.51 -15.88
N GLY A 679 -4.55 -4.59 -14.94
CA GLY A 679 -4.50 -3.72 -13.78
C GLY A 679 -4.40 -2.24 -14.16
N ILE A 680 -3.46 -1.84 -15.03
CA ILE A 680 -3.28 -0.45 -15.47
C ILE A 680 -4.60 0.12 -16.00
N PHE A 681 -5.27 -0.58 -16.91
CA PHE A 681 -6.46 -0.04 -17.56
C PHE A 681 -7.75 -0.18 -16.73
N ILE A 682 -7.82 -1.12 -15.77
CA ILE A 682 -8.87 -1.11 -14.73
C ILE A 682 -8.69 0.11 -13.82
N GLY A 683 -7.45 0.46 -13.48
CA GLY A 683 -7.14 1.70 -12.76
C GLY A 683 -7.55 2.95 -13.52
N ALA A 684 -7.31 2.97 -14.84
CA ALA A 684 -7.75 4.06 -15.70
C ALA A 684 -9.30 4.19 -15.73
N ILE A 685 -10.04 3.09 -15.73
CA ILE A 685 -11.51 3.10 -15.63
C ILE A 685 -11.93 3.68 -14.27
N TRP A 686 -11.30 3.23 -13.18
CA TRP A 686 -11.57 3.77 -11.84
C TRP A 686 -11.29 5.28 -11.76
N ALA A 687 -10.15 5.74 -12.24
CA ALA A 687 -9.76 7.15 -12.27
C ALA A 687 -10.78 8.00 -13.05
N ASN A 688 -11.29 7.49 -14.17
CA ASN A 688 -12.34 8.16 -14.93
C ASN A 688 -13.68 8.24 -14.19
N ILE A 689 -14.03 7.22 -13.38
CA ILE A 689 -15.25 7.22 -12.56
C ILE A 689 -15.09 8.16 -11.37
N SER A 690 -13.91 8.19 -10.74
CA SER A 690 -13.67 8.97 -9.51
C SER A 690 -13.35 10.45 -9.80
N TRP A 691 -12.59 10.74 -10.86
CA TRP A 691 -12.04 12.08 -11.13
C TRP A 691 -12.34 12.64 -12.52
N GLY A 692 -12.98 11.86 -13.39
CA GLY A 692 -13.30 12.29 -14.75
C GLY A 692 -12.16 12.17 -15.77
N ASN A 693 -10.98 11.77 -15.36
CA ASN A 693 -9.82 11.57 -16.23
C ASN A 693 -9.37 10.12 -16.18
N TYR A 694 -9.44 9.39 -17.28
CA TYR A 694 -8.95 8.01 -17.32
C TYR A 694 -7.42 7.93 -17.44
N TRP A 695 -6.73 9.02 -17.77
CA TRP A 695 -5.27 9.11 -17.88
C TRP A 695 -4.81 10.54 -17.68
N SER A 696 -3.98 10.79 -16.67
CA SER A 696 -3.49 12.13 -16.32
C SER A 696 -1.98 12.30 -16.51
N TRP A 697 -1.28 11.24 -16.94
CA TRP A 697 0.18 11.18 -16.99
C TRP A 697 0.85 11.36 -15.62
N ASP A 698 0.13 11.09 -14.55
CA ASP A 698 0.71 11.03 -13.21
C ASP A 698 1.96 10.12 -13.19
N PRO A 699 2.99 10.43 -12.41
CA PRO A 699 4.21 9.62 -12.33
C PRO A 699 3.95 8.12 -12.10
N LYS A 700 2.93 7.74 -11.31
CA LYS A 700 2.59 6.34 -11.04
C LYS A 700 1.99 5.63 -12.25
N GLU A 701 1.07 6.29 -12.98
CA GLU A 701 0.53 5.80 -14.25
C GLU A 701 1.62 5.65 -15.30
N THR A 702 2.48 6.66 -15.41
CA THR A 702 3.59 6.71 -16.37
C THR A 702 4.60 5.60 -16.12
N TRP A 703 5.03 5.39 -14.87
CA TRP A 703 5.97 4.32 -14.52
C TRP A 703 5.35 2.92 -14.61
N ALA A 704 4.05 2.77 -14.37
CA ALA A 704 3.34 1.51 -14.63
C ALA A 704 3.34 1.17 -16.12
N LEU A 705 3.09 2.16 -16.99
CA LEU A 705 3.18 2.01 -18.45
C LEU A 705 4.61 1.71 -18.90
N ILE A 706 5.62 2.42 -18.37
CA ILE A 706 7.06 2.14 -18.64
C ILE A 706 7.37 0.69 -18.26
N THR A 707 6.96 0.23 -17.10
CA THR A 707 7.16 -1.15 -16.63
C THR A 707 6.51 -2.15 -17.59
N PHE A 708 5.27 -1.90 -18.00
CA PHE A 708 4.57 -2.73 -19.00
C PHE A 708 5.36 -2.78 -20.32
N MET A 709 5.81 -1.64 -20.83
CA MET A 709 6.60 -1.55 -22.06
C MET A 709 7.93 -2.28 -21.92
N VAL A 710 8.69 -2.06 -20.85
CA VAL A 710 9.99 -2.71 -20.63
C VAL A 710 9.86 -4.23 -20.63
N TYR A 711 8.89 -4.76 -19.89
CA TYR A 711 8.69 -6.22 -19.87
C TYR A 711 8.06 -6.77 -21.14
N ALA A 712 7.26 -5.99 -21.89
CA ALA A 712 6.71 -6.41 -23.19
C ALA A 712 7.79 -6.71 -24.23
N VAL A 713 8.98 -6.11 -24.15
CA VAL A 713 10.14 -6.44 -25.02
C VAL A 713 10.45 -7.95 -24.95
N LEU A 714 10.30 -8.58 -23.79
CA LEU A 714 10.58 -9.99 -23.59
C LEU A 714 9.57 -10.94 -24.29
N LEU A 715 8.39 -10.42 -24.65
CA LEU A 715 7.45 -11.17 -25.50
C LEU A 715 7.87 -11.15 -26.96
N HIS A 716 8.75 -10.23 -27.36
CA HIS A 716 9.22 -10.01 -28.72
C HIS A 716 10.60 -10.63 -29.01
N LEU A 717 10.97 -11.75 -28.36
CA LEU A 717 12.26 -12.43 -28.54
C LEU A 717 12.59 -12.79 -29.99
N GLN A 718 11.57 -12.99 -30.85
CA GLN A 718 11.78 -13.20 -32.29
C GLN A 718 12.26 -11.94 -32.99
N SER A 719 11.85 -10.77 -32.53
CA SER A 719 12.20 -9.48 -33.09
C SER A 719 13.49 -8.90 -32.47
N VAL A 720 13.84 -9.34 -31.25
CA VAL A 720 15.07 -8.94 -30.54
C VAL A 720 15.98 -10.16 -30.34
N PRO A 721 16.75 -10.60 -31.36
CA PRO A 721 17.54 -11.84 -31.30
C PRO A 721 18.59 -11.84 -30.18
N ALA A 722 19.06 -10.67 -29.76
CA ALA A 722 20.05 -10.51 -28.70
C ALA A 722 19.53 -11.12 -27.35
N LEU A 723 18.23 -11.04 -27.09
CA LEU A 723 17.59 -11.55 -25.84
C LEU A 723 17.23 -13.04 -25.93
N ARG A 724 17.53 -13.75 -27.03
CA ARG A 724 17.31 -15.20 -27.13
C ARG A 724 18.34 -16.00 -26.33
N ALA A 725 19.53 -15.43 -26.13
CA ALA A 725 20.57 -16.06 -25.32
C ALA A 725 20.13 -16.00 -23.84
N PRO A 726 20.11 -17.14 -23.12
CA PRO A 726 19.62 -17.20 -21.72
C PRO A 726 20.29 -16.17 -20.81
N GLN A 727 21.62 -15.99 -20.89
CA GLN A 727 22.34 -15.03 -20.05
C GLN A 727 21.87 -13.59 -20.25
N ARG A 728 21.67 -13.16 -21.52
CA ARG A 728 21.20 -11.80 -21.83
C ARG A 728 19.73 -11.61 -21.43
N PHE A 729 18.91 -12.65 -21.56
CA PHE A 729 17.54 -12.66 -21.08
C PHE A 729 17.50 -12.44 -19.57
N HIS A 730 18.30 -13.19 -18.81
CA HIS A 730 18.35 -13.11 -17.36
C HIS A 730 18.91 -11.76 -16.87
N LEU A 731 19.92 -11.22 -17.52
CA LEU A 731 20.43 -9.88 -17.23
C LEU A 731 19.34 -8.82 -17.44
N TYR A 732 18.62 -8.93 -18.57
CA TYR A 732 17.54 -8.01 -18.88
C TYR A 732 16.41 -8.08 -17.83
N THR A 733 15.94 -9.28 -17.46
CA THR A 733 14.86 -9.46 -16.46
C THR A 733 15.27 -8.94 -15.09
N THR A 734 16.54 -9.09 -14.71
CA THR A 734 17.07 -8.58 -13.43
C THR A 734 17.10 -7.06 -13.41
N ILE A 735 17.59 -6.43 -14.48
CA ILE A 735 17.62 -4.96 -14.60
C ILE A 735 16.20 -4.38 -14.74
N ALA A 736 15.34 -5.04 -15.52
CA ALA A 736 13.95 -4.60 -15.70
C ALA A 736 13.18 -4.48 -14.37
N PHE A 737 13.57 -5.23 -13.33
CA PHE A 737 12.95 -5.14 -12.02
C PHE A 737 13.11 -3.76 -11.35
N LEU A 738 14.13 -3.02 -11.73
CA LEU A 738 14.31 -1.64 -11.26
C LEU A 738 13.15 -0.71 -11.64
N THR A 739 12.42 -1.01 -12.73
CA THR A 739 11.23 -0.23 -13.09
C THR A 739 10.10 -0.44 -12.07
N ILE A 740 9.97 -1.64 -11.48
CA ILE A 740 9.00 -1.92 -10.40
C ILE A 740 9.42 -1.21 -9.12
N VAL A 741 10.72 -1.28 -8.78
CA VAL A 741 11.27 -0.55 -7.62
C VAL A 741 11.00 0.95 -7.77
N MET A 742 11.19 1.50 -8.96
CA MET A 742 10.89 2.90 -9.25
C MET A 742 9.39 3.20 -9.17
N THR A 743 8.54 2.35 -9.77
CA THR A 743 7.07 2.54 -9.72
C THR A 743 6.52 2.50 -8.29
N TYR A 744 7.06 1.63 -7.44
CA TYR A 744 6.55 1.46 -6.08
C TYR A 744 7.22 2.40 -5.08
N PHE A 745 8.56 2.40 -5.01
CA PHE A 745 9.31 3.21 -4.03
C PHE A 745 9.67 4.59 -4.58
N GLY A 746 10.21 4.67 -5.80
CA GLY A 746 10.64 5.93 -6.38
C GLY A 746 9.49 6.93 -6.52
N VAL A 747 8.33 6.50 -6.99
CA VAL A 747 7.16 7.37 -7.11
C VAL A 747 6.60 7.76 -5.75
N ASN A 748 6.38 6.78 -4.84
CA ASN A 748 5.73 7.08 -3.56
C ASN A 748 6.58 7.96 -2.63
N TYR A 749 7.91 7.80 -2.63
CA TYR A 749 8.79 8.46 -1.65
C TYR A 749 9.69 9.57 -2.24
N VAL A 750 9.81 9.66 -3.56
CA VAL A 750 10.71 10.64 -4.20
C VAL A 750 9.95 11.54 -5.16
N LEU A 751 9.23 10.99 -6.15
CA LEU A 751 8.59 11.81 -7.19
C LEU A 751 7.27 12.45 -6.73
N GLY A 752 6.51 11.78 -5.85
CA GLY A 752 5.16 12.20 -5.47
C GLY A 752 4.15 12.00 -6.61
N GLY A 753 3.05 12.77 -6.57
CA GLY A 753 1.97 12.73 -7.55
C GLY A 753 0.59 12.54 -6.91
N MET A 754 -0.48 12.61 -7.72
CA MET A 754 -1.87 12.50 -7.24
C MET A 754 -2.20 11.13 -6.61
N HIS A 755 -1.42 10.10 -6.92
CA HIS A 755 -1.58 8.74 -6.40
C HIS A 755 -0.61 8.40 -5.25
N SER A 756 0.13 9.36 -4.71
CA SER A 756 1.00 9.14 -3.54
C SER A 756 0.17 9.29 -2.25
N TYR A 757 -0.40 8.19 -1.79
CA TYR A 757 -1.14 8.07 -0.52
C TYR A 757 -0.27 7.49 0.61
N ALA A 758 1.05 7.69 0.56
CA ALA A 758 2.00 7.22 1.56
C ALA A 758 2.20 8.25 2.67
#